data_413e32ec9a4187263908350dc6a0f0e3
#
_entry.id   413e32ec9a4187263908350dc6a0f0e3
#
_cell.length_a   1.000
_cell.length_b   1.000
_cell.length_c   1.000
_cell.angle_alpha   90.00
_cell.angle_beta   90.00
_cell.angle_gamma   90.00
#
_symmetry.space_group_name_H-M   'P 1'
#
loop_
_entity.id
_entity.type
_entity.pdbx_description
1 polymer ?
#
loop_
_entity_poly.entity_id
_entity_poly.type
_entity_poly.pdbx_seq_one_letter_code
_entity_poly.pdbx_strand_id
1 'polypeptide(L)'
;MAKKWVYLFTEGNADMRELLGGKGANLAEMTNIGLPVPQGFTITTEACTQYYEDGREINAEIMGQIDEHIEKMEEITGKKFGDHENPLLVSVRSGARASMPGMMDTILNLGLNEDVVKVLSEKSGNPRWAWDSYRRFIQMYSDVVMEVSKSEFEKLIDKKKEEKGVKLDVELSAEDLHDLAEQFKAKYKEALGEDFPADPKAQLYGAIKAVFRSWDNPRANVYRRDNDIPYSWGTAVNVQSMAFGNMGDDCGTGVAFTRDPATGAKGLFGEFLTNAQGEDVVAGVRTPMHIQEMEQKFPEAFAEFVKVCETLEKHYRDMQDMEFTVEHGKLYMLQTRNGKRTAQAALKIACDLVDEGMRSEKEAVAMIDPRNLDTLLHPQFDKDALKAAVPMGKGLGASPGAACGKVVFTAEDAEAWNARGEKVILVRLETSPEDITGMKSSEGILTVRGGMTSHAAVVARGMGECCVSGCGDIVMDEENKKFTLGGKTIKEGDFISIDGTTGNIYEGKIATVDAQISGDFGRIMGWADKYRKLGVRTNADTPRDAAKARELGAEGIGLCRTEHMFFDPERIEAFREMICSDTVEEREKALEKIEPYQQDDFRQLFEAMEGNPVTIRFLDPPLHEFVPNTEPEIKALADKMGKTVEQIKAIITGLHEFNPMMGHRGCRLTVTYPEIAVMQTQAIIRAAIEVKKAHADWNLVPEIMIPLVGEVKEFKFVKDIVVKTADEEIAAAGVELKYEVGTMIEIPRAALTADEIAAEADFFCFGTNDLTQMTFGFSRDDAGKFLNSYYDTKIYEQDPFAKLDQKGVGKLMDMSLKLGKPVNPNLHCGICGEHGGDPSSVEFCHNIGLDYVSCSPFRVPVARLAAAQAEINNPRK
;
A
#
# COMPACT_ATOMS: atom_id res chain seq x y z
N MET A 1 11.15 -2.80 40.43
CA MET A 1 9.72 -2.45 40.42
C MET A 1 9.03 -3.45 39.51
N ALA A 2 7.85 -3.94 39.88
CA ALA A 2 7.03 -4.82 39.02
C ALA A 2 6.63 -4.03 37.77
N LYS A 3 6.56 -4.70 36.61
CA LYS A 3 6.17 -4.06 35.34
C LYS A 3 4.68 -3.70 35.40
N LYS A 4 4.35 -2.50 34.92
CA LYS A 4 2.96 -2.05 34.81
C LYS A 4 2.36 -2.49 33.49
N TRP A 5 1.35 -3.38 33.57
CA TRP A 5 0.68 -3.96 32.42
C TRP A 5 -0.69 -3.34 32.15
N VAL A 6 -1.28 -2.67 33.14
CA VAL A 6 -2.64 -2.16 33.07
C VAL A 6 -2.67 -0.70 33.55
N TYR A 7 -3.40 0.14 32.82
CA TYR A 7 -3.53 1.59 33.08
C TYR A 7 -5.00 1.97 33.12
N LEU A 8 -5.42 2.67 34.20
CA LEU A 8 -6.69 3.39 34.16
C LEU A 8 -6.66 4.47 33.08
N PHE A 9 -7.83 4.88 32.57
CA PHE A 9 -7.89 6.00 31.62
C PHE A 9 -7.30 7.29 32.20
N THR A 10 -7.44 7.50 33.50
CA THR A 10 -6.84 8.63 34.22
C THR A 10 -5.31 8.56 34.36
N GLU A 11 -4.70 7.43 34.07
CA GLU A 11 -3.25 7.20 34.16
C GLU A 11 -2.52 7.31 32.82
N GLY A 12 -3.25 7.44 31.72
CA GLY A 12 -2.69 7.52 30.36
C GLY A 12 -2.89 8.88 29.71
N ASN A 13 -2.33 9.02 28.49
CA ASN A 13 -2.51 10.20 27.65
C ASN A 13 -2.29 9.84 26.17
N ALA A 14 -2.49 10.82 25.28
CA ALA A 14 -2.37 10.65 23.82
C ALA A 14 -0.98 10.21 23.35
N ASP A 15 0.10 10.55 24.07
CA ASP A 15 1.48 10.21 23.70
C ASP A 15 1.82 8.74 23.96
N MET A 16 0.97 8.05 24.74
CA MET A 16 1.17 6.63 25.07
C MET A 16 0.57 5.66 24.04
N ARG A 17 0.43 6.09 22.81
CA ARG A 17 -0.19 5.31 21.72
C ARG A 17 0.50 3.97 21.46
N GLU A 18 1.81 3.90 21.64
CA GLU A 18 2.56 2.65 21.47
C GLU A 18 2.17 1.60 22.50
N LEU A 19 1.93 2.03 23.71
CA LEU A 19 1.62 1.17 24.85
C LEU A 19 0.13 0.89 25.02
N LEU A 20 -0.70 1.91 24.85
CA LEU A 20 -2.15 1.83 25.08
C LEU A 20 -2.96 1.56 23.80
N GLY A 21 -2.30 1.55 22.63
CA GLY A 21 -2.96 1.54 21.34
C GLY A 21 -3.63 2.88 21.03
N GLY A 22 -4.14 3.04 19.81
CA GLY A 22 -4.78 4.30 19.42
C GLY A 22 -6.06 4.60 20.21
N LYS A 23 -6.89 3.60 20.40
CA LYS A 23 -8.16 3.74 21.14
C LYS A 23 -7.93 4.03 22.64
N GLY A 24 -7.06 3.27 23.29
CA GLY A 24 -6.77 3.45 24.71
C GLY A 24 -6.14 4.79 25.03
N ALA A 25 -5.18 5.24 24.21
CA ALA A 25 -4.55 6.55 24.34
C ALA A 25 -5.57 7.70 24.20
N ASN A 26 -6.47 7.60 23.25
CA ASN A 26 -7.49 8.64 23.02
C ASN A 26 -8.57 8.63 24.12
N LEU A 27 -8.98 7.47 24.64
CA LEU A 27 -9.89 7.40 25.78
C LEU A 27 -9.27 8.05 27.03
N ALA A 28 -7.98 7.79 27.27
CA ALA A 28 -7.25 8.44 28.36
C ALA A 28 -7.16 9.96 28.15
N GLU A 29 -6.84 10.40 26.96
CA GLU A 29 -6.74 11.84 26.66
C GLU A 29 -8.07 12.58 26.83
N MET A 30 -9.16 11.99 26.29
CA MET A 30 -10.50 12.58 26.47
C MET A 30 -10.89 12.67 27.98
N THR A 31 -10.53 11.66 28.75
CA THR A 31 -10.76 11.64 30.20
C THR A 31 -9.99 12.80 30.87
N ASN A 32 -8.73 12.98 30.54
CA ASN A 32 -7.85 13.99 31.14
C ASN A 32 -8.26 15.43 30.81
N ILE A 33 -8.81 15.67 29.62
CA ILE A 33 -9.32 16.99 29.25
C ILE A 33 -10.76 17.24 29.74
N GLY A 34 -11.33 16.34 30.51
CA GLY A 34 -12.60 16.50 31.18
C GLY A 34 -13.85 16.18 30.38
N LEU A 35 -13.72 15.43 29.28
CA LEU A 35 -14.86 15.00 28.48
C LEU A 35 -15.60 13.83 29.13
N PRO A 36 -16.91 13.66 28.86
CA PRO A 36 -17.74 12.63 29.47
C PRO A 36 -17.45 11.25 28.87
N VAL A 37 -16.45 10.57 29.39
CA VAL A 37 -16.04 9.23 28.96
C VAL A 37 -16.44 8.22 30.03
N PRO A 38 -17.13 7.11 29.65
CA PRO A 38 -17.33 6.01 30.60
C PRO A 38 -15.97 5.48 31.05
N GLN A 39 -15.78 5.36 32.35
CA GLN A 39 -14.47 5.00 32.90
C GLN A 39 -14.07 3.56 32.62
N GLY A 40 -12.78 3.31 32.63
CA GLY A 40 -12.22 2.00 32.34
C GLY A 40 -10.70 1.97 32.46
N PHE A 41 -10.14 0.88 31.99
CA PHE A 41 -8.70 0.68 31.94
C PHE A 41 -8.26 0.03 30.61
N THR A 42 -6.98 0.19 30.32
CA THR A 42 -6.35 -0.41 29.14
C THR A 42 -5.29 -1.42 29.57
N ILE A 43 -5.36 -2.62 29.01
CA ILE A 43 -4.33 -3.66 29.09
C ILE A 43 -3.39 -3.42 27.92
N THR A 44 -2.10 -3.27 28.17
CA THR A 44 -1.13 -2.76 27.21
C THR A 44 -0.85 -3.70 26.04
N THR A 45 -0.32 -3.13 24.95
CA THR A 45 0.19 -3.90 23.81
C THR A 45 1.31 -4.86 24.20
N GLU A 46 2.11 -4.51 25.20
CA GLU A 46 3.16 -5.37 25.74
C GLU A 46 2.59 -6.61 26.41
N ALA A 47 1.42 -6.50 27.05
CA ALA A 47 0.71 -7.66 27.61
C ALA A 47 0.26 -8.63 26.51
N CYS A 48 -0.12 -8.13 25.34
CA CYS A 48 -0.43 -8.96 24.17
C CYS A 48 0.81 -9.72 23.70
N THR A 49 1.93 -9.05 23.56
CA THR A 49 3.20 -9.68 23.17
C THR A 49 3.59 -10.76 24.18
N GLN A 50 3.48 -10.46 25.46
CA GLN A 50 3.76 -11.43 26.54
C GLN A 50 2.82 -12.65 26.51
N TYR A 51 1.54 -12.44 26.20
CA TYR A 51 0.58 -13.53 26.00
C TYR A 51 1.05 -14.54 24.94
N TYR A 52 1.60 -14.07 23.81
CA TYR A 52 2.13 -14.95 22.77
C TYR A 52 3.45 -15.63 23.20
N GLU A 53 4.32 -14.92 23.89
CA GLU A 53 5.56 -15.48 24.45
C GLU A 53 5.29 -16.57 25.50
N ASP A 54 4.25 -16.40 26.29
CA ASP A 54 3.81 -17.38 27.31
C ASP A 54 2.93 -18.51 26.74
N GLY A 55 2.95 -18.73 25.43
CA GLY A 55 2.21 -19.82 24.78
C GLY A 55 0.71 -19.62 24.69
N ARG A 56 0.27 -18.40 24.50
CA ARG A 56 -1.14 -17.95 24.42
C ARG A 56 -1.89 -18.09 25.76
N GLU A 57 -1.19 -17.77 26.83
CA GLU A 57 -1.75 -17.68 28.16
C GLU A 57 -1.44 -16.34 28.83
N ILE A 58 -2.37 -15.84 29.64
CA ILE A 58 -2.18 -14.62 30.40
C ILE A 58 -1.51 -15.02 31.73
N ASN A 59 -0.34 -14.49 32.03
CA ASN A 59 0.39 -14.84 33.22
C ASN A 59 -0.25 -14.25 34.49
N ALA A 60 0.15 -14.77 35.65
CA ALA A 60 -0.43 -14.40 36.95
C ALA A 60 -0.24 -12.93 37.32
N GLU A 61 0.86 -12.31 36.89
CA GLU A 61 1.14 -10.87 37.13
C GLU A 61 0.15 -9.98 36.39
N ILE A 62 -0.08 -10.28 35.12
CA ILE A 62 -1.07 -9.55 34.29
C ILE A 62 -2.49 -9.77 34.86
N MET A 63 -2.83 -11.01 35.20
CA MET A 63 -4.12 -11.35 35.79
C MET A 63 -4.37 -10.58 37.10
N GLY A 64 -3.37 -10.51 37.94
CA GLY A 64 -3.45 -9.79 39.21
C GLY A 64 -3.69 -8.29 39.03
N GLN A 65 -3.04 -7.68 38.05
CA GLN A 65 -3.26 -6.27 37.70
C GLN A 65 -4.64 -6.04 37.09
N ILE A 66 -5.17 -6.95 36.28
CA ILE A 66 -6.54 -6.89 35.75
C ILE A 66 -7.54 -6.90 36.93
N ASP A 67 -7.39 -7.80 37.84
CA ASP A 67 -8.26 -7.90 39.02
C ASP A 67 -8.23 -6.64 39.89
N GLU A 68 -7.04 -6.09 40.13
CA GLU A 68 -6.86 -4.82 40.84
C GLU A 68 -7.58 -3.65 40.15
N HIS A 69 -7.53 -3.63 38.84
CA HIS A 69 -8.16 -2.53 38.07
C HIS A 69 -9.68 -2.69 37.95
N ILE A 70 -10.22 -3.90 38.01
CA ILE A 70 -11.66 -4.11 38.16
C ILE A 70 -12.13 -3.54 39.52
N GLU A 71 -11.41 -3.80 40.62
CA GLU A 71 -11.72 -3.22 41.91
C GLU A 71 -11.69 -1.68 41.89
N LYS A 72 -10.69 -1.08 41.24
CA LYS A 72 -10.62 0.39 41.04
C LYS A 72 -11.79 0.91 40.21
N MET A 73 -12.22 0.21 39.18
CA MET A 73 -13.41 0.58 38.41
C MET A 73 -14.68 0.51 39.27
N GLU A 74 -14.81 -0.48 40.10
CA GLU A 74 -15.94 -0.59 41.02
C GLU A 74 -15.99 0.61 41.99
N GLU A 75 -14.86 1.07 42.50
CA GLU A 75 -14.77 2.28 43.35
C GLU A 75 -15.15 3.53 42.57
N ILE A 76 -14.65 3.72 41.32
CA ILE A 76 -14.91 4.88 40.51
C ILE A 76 -16.39 4.97 40.08
N THR A 77 -16.98 3.84 39.70
CA THR A 77 -18.36 3.80 39.18
C THR A 77 -19.42 3.66 40.27
N GLY A 78 -19.03 3.24 41.45
CA GLY A 78 -19.97 2.88 42.55
C GLY A 78 -20.80 1.63 42.24
N LYS A 79 -20.39 0.84 41.26
CA LYS A 79 -21.05 -0.41 40.82
C LYS A 79 -20.10 -1.55 41.04
N LYS A 80 -20.61 -2.78 41.27
CA LYS A 80 -19.80 -3.98 41.43
C LYS A 80 -20.01 -4.96 40.31
N PHE A 81 -18.92 -5.54 39.86
CA PHE A 81 -18.93 -6.56 38.81
C PHE A 81 -19.54 -7.86 39.33
N GLY A 82 -20.68 -8.26 38.78
CA GLY A 82 -21.43 -9.44 39.21
C GLY A 82 -22.32 -9.24 40.44
N ASP A 83 -22.54 -8.01 40.87
CA ASP A 83 -23.34 -7.69 42.03
C ASP A 83 -24.84 -7.91 41.80
N HIS A 84 -25.55 -8.30 42.86
CA HIS A 84 -27.00 -8.44 42.86
C HIS A 84 -27.78 -7.17 43.23
N GLU A 85 -27.05 -6.11 43.60
CA GLU A 85 -27.69 -4.84 43.99
C GLU A 85 -27.44 -3.71 42.97
N ASN A 86 -26.18 -3.53 42.58
CA ASN A 86 -25.77 -2.50 41.63
C ASN A 86 -24.68 -3.04 40.69
N PRO A 87 -25.05 -3.87 39.69
CA PRO A 87 -24.09 -4.53 38.82
C PRO A 87 -23.40 -3.59 37.85
N LEU A 88 -22.07 -3.77 37.73
CA LEU A 88 -21.23 -3.18 36.72
C LEU A 88 -21.25 -4.06 35.47
N LEU A 89 -21.52 -3.49 34.31
CA LEU A 89 -21.32 -4.12 33.02
C LEU A 89 -20.19 -3.42 32.27
N VAL A 90 -19.39 -4.19 31.57
CA VAL A 90 -18.24 -3.66 30.83
C VAL A 90 -18.23 -4.15 29.37
N SER A 91 -17.57 -3.38 28.52
CA SER A 91 -17.17 -3.81 27.18
C SER A 91 -15.69 -4.17 27.18
N VAL A 92 -15.31 -5.09 26.30
CA VAL A 92 -13.92 -5.44 26.02
C VAL A 92 -13.67 -5.18 24.54
N ARG A 93 -12.76 -4.28 24.23
CA ARG A 93 -12.49 -3.80 22.87
C ARG A 93 -11.00 -3.87 22.57
N SER A 94 -10.67 -4.28 21.34
CA SER A 94 -9.31 -4.18 20.82
C SER A 94 -8.89 -2.72 20.61
N GLY A 95 -7.58 -2.48 20.68
CA GLY A 95 -6.99 -1.16 20.42
C GLY A 95 -5.55 -1.24 19.94
N ALA A 96 -5.34 -1.53 18.64
CA ALA A 96 -4.01 -1.52 18.06
C ALA A 96 -3.49 -0.08 17.85
N ARG A 97 -2.16 0.09 17.69
CA ARG A 97 -1.56 1.39 17.37
C ARG A 97 -2.12 2.00 16.08
N ALA A 98 -2.29 1.15 15.06
CA ALA A 98 -2.93 1.51 13.80
C ALA A 98 -4.37 1.03 13.80
N SER A 99 -5.26 1.80 13.20
CA SER A 99 -6.67 1.42 13.05
C SER A 99 -6.78 0.22 12.11
N MET A 100 -7.43 -0.85 12.58
CA MET A 100 -7.69 -2.08 11.83
C MET A 100 -9.19 -2.40 11.83
N PRO A 101 -10.02 -1.66 11.06
CA PRO A 101 -11.47 -1.78 11.12
C PRO A 101 -11.96 -3.18 10.73
N GLY A 102 -12.81 -3.79 11.55
CA GLY A 102 -13.40 -5.10 11.28
C GLY A 102 -12.44 -6.30 11.33
N MET A 103 -11.17 -6.06 11.67
CA MET A 103 -10.17 -7.14 11.74
C MET A 103 -10.05 -7.78 13.11
N MET A 104 -10.50 -7.07 14.14
CA MET A 104 -10.35 -7.48 15.54
C MET A 104 -11.67 -7.36 16.30
N ASP A 105 -11.77 -8.10 17.38
CA ASP A 105 -13.02 -8.38 18.06
C ASP A 105 -13.41 -7.36 19.14
N THR A 106 -14.72 -7.26 19.39
CA THR A 106 -15.33 -6.46 20.45
C THR A 106 -16.39 -7.31 21.15
N ILE A 107 -16.43 -7.28 22.48
CA ILE A 107 -17.45 -7.96 23.27
C ILE A 107 -18.11 -6.92 24.17
N LEU A 108 -19.45 -6.86 24.14
CA LEU A 108 -20.24 -5.93 24.94
C LEU A 108 -20.97 -6.67 26.04
N ASN A 109 -21.44 -5.94 27.04
CA ASN A 109 -22.33 -6.43 28.10
C ASN A 109 -21.74 -7.53 28.99
N LEU A 110 -20.42 -7.57 29.17
CA LEU A 110 -19.82 -8.51 30.09
C LEU A 110 -20.26 -8.24 31.53
N GLY A 111 -20.47 -9.30 32.28
CA GLY A 111 -21.00 -9.27 33.64
C GLY A 111 -22.44 -9.76 33.76
N LEU A 112 -23.10 -9.99 32.61
CA LEU A 112 -24.47 -10.52 32.58
C LEU A 112 -24.53 -12.00 32.85
N ASN A 113 -25.45 -12.37 33.72
CA ASN A 113 -25.94 -13.71 33.97
C ASN A 113 -27.40 -13.62 34.36
N GLU A 114 -28.07 -14.73 34.63
CA GLU A 114 -29.52 -14.72 34.92
C GLU A 114 -29.89 -13.84 36.14
N ASP A 115 -29.08 -13.86 37.17
CA ASP A 115 -29.33 -13.08 38.38
C ASP A 115 -29.18 -11.56 38.10
N VAL A 116 -28.10 -11.19 37.39
CA VAL A 116 -27.84 -9.79 37.07
C VAL A 116 -28.89 -9.24 36.09
N VAL A 117 -29.36 -10.03 35.12
CA VAL A 117 -30.44 -9.63 34.20
C VAL A 117 -31.71 -9.31 34.96
N LYS A 118 -32.10 -10.14 35.92
CA LYS A 118 -33.28 -9.91 36.77
C LYS A 118 -33.15 -8.60 37.57
N VAL A 119 -32.01 -8.39 38.19
CA VAL A 119 -31.71 -7.15 38.93
C VAL A 119 -31.82 -5.92 38.04
N LEU A 120 -31.21 -5.95 36.85
CA LEU A 120 -31.26 -4.86 35.88
C LEU A 120 -32.66 -4.63 35.34
N SER A 121 -33.43 -5.69 35.11
CA SER A 121 -34.84 -5.62 34.69
C SER A 121 -35.69 -4.89 35.72
N GLU A 122 -35.52 -5.19 36.98
CA GLU A 122 -36.24 -4.55 38.09
C GLU A 122 -35.80 -3.11 38.28
N LYS A 123 -34.49 -2.84 38.34
CA LYS A 123 -33.94 -1.51 38.59
C LYS A 123 -34.25 -0.52 37.48
N SER A 124 -34.14 -0.93 36.21
CA SER A 124 -34.40 -0.07 35.08
C SER A 124 -35.88 0.11 34.78
N GLY A 125 -36.75 -0.75 35.31
CA GLY A 125 -38.13 -0.83 34.87
C GLY A 125 -38.31 -1.19 33.42
N ASN A 126 -37.25 -1.70 32.75
CA ASN A 126 -37.22 -2.07 31.35
C ASN A 126 -36.74 -3.51 31.16
N PRO A 127 -37.62 -4.48 31.37
CA PRO A 127 -37.24 -5.90 31.19
C PRO A 127 -36.81 -6.25 29.78
N ARG A 128 -37.43 -5.58 28.78
CA ARG A 128 -37.08 -5.79 27.38
C ARG A 128 -35.61 -5.48 27.12
N TRP A 129 -35.13 -4.33 27.58
CA TRP A 129 -33.72 -3.92 27.45
C TRP A 129 -32.78 -4.92 28.14
N ALA A 130 -33.09 -5.34 29.34
CA ALA A 130 -32.25 -6.26 30.11
C ALA A 130 -32.08 -7.62 29.39
N TRP A 131 -33.18 -8.19 28.90
CA TRP A 131 -33.16 -9.48 28.20
C TRP A 131 -32.55 -9.36 26.80
N ASP A 132 -32.77 -8.27 26.10
CA ASP A 132 -32.09 -8.01 24.82
C ASP A 132 -30.58 -7.88 24.99
N SER A 133 -30.12 -7.18 26.03
CA SER A 133 -28.71 -7.08 26.37
C SER A 133 -28.09 -8.44 26.67
N TYR A 134 -28.81 -9.30 27.39
CA TYR A 134 -28.35 -10.64 27.70
C TYR A 134 -28.27 -11.54 26.46
N ARG A 135 -29.31 -11.53 25.66
CA ARG A 135 -29.36 -12.25 24.38
C ARG A 135 -28.18 -11.84 23.47
N ARG A 136 -27.97 -10.53 23.31
CA ARG A 136 -26.85 -9.99 22.53
C ARG A 136 -25.49 -10.43 23.10
N PHE A 137 -25.34 -10.41 24.41
CA PHE A 137 -24.12 -10.86 25.07
C PHE A 137 -23.83 -12.34 24.82
N ILE A 138 -24.82 -13.22 24.97
CA ILE A 138 -24.68 -14.66 24.71
C ILE A 138 -24.23 -14.90 23.26
N GLN A 139 -24.90 -14.25 22.31
CA GLN A 139 -24.55 -14.37 20.89
C GLN A 139 -23.11 -13.91 20.62
N MET A 140 -22.77 -12.73 21.07
CA MET A 140 -21.46 -12.13 20.84
C MET A 140 -20.33 -12.90 21.51
N TYR A 141 -20.52 -13.31 22.76
CA TYR A 141 -19.55 -14.13 23.49
C TYR A 141 -19.34 -15.49 22.81
N SER A 142 -20.43 -16.12 22.39
CA SER A 142 -20.39 -17.41 21.72
C SER A 142 -19.63 -17.34 20.38
N ASP A 143 -19.89 -16.31 19.58
CA ASP A 143 -19.23 -16.13 18.30
C ASP A 143 -17.77 -15.72 18.44
N VAL A 144 -17.50 -14.69 19.22
CA VAL A 144 -16.17 -14.09 19.32
C VAL A 144 -15.23 -14.90 20.23
N VAL A 145 -15.70 -15.32 21.40
CA VAL A 145 -14.83 -16.00 22.38
C VAL A 145 -14.73 -17.48 22.12
N MET A 146 -15.84 -18.12 21.78
CA MET A 146 -15.95 -19.57 21.66
C MET A 146 -16.03 -20.08 20.22
N GLU A 147 -16.01 -19.18 19.23
CA GLU A 147 -16.02 -19.50 17.79
C GLU A 147 -17.22 -20.33 17.33
N VAL A 148 -18.37 -20.12 17.98
CA VAL A 148 -19.64 -20.66 17.53
C VAL A 148 -20.27 -19.67 16.56
N SER A 149 -20.48 -20.05 15.29
CA SER A 149 -20.91 -19.14 14.22
C SER A 149 -22.15 -18.32 14.59
N LYS A 150 -22.05 -17.01 14.41
CA LYS A 150 -23.13 -16.05 14.58
C LYS A 150 -24.42 -16.45 13.83
N SER A 151 -24.27 -17.06 12.67
CA SER A 151 -25.40 -17.48 11.82
C SER A 151 -26.33 -18.48 12.51
N GLU A 152 -25.83 -19.29 13.43
CA GLU A 152 -26.64 -20.23 14.18
C GLU A 152 -27.63 -19.53 15.12
N PHE A 153 -27.22 -18.39 15.67
CA PHE A 153 -28.08 -17.57 16.52
C PHE A 153 -29.05 -16.71 15.72
N GLU A 154 -28.60 -16.18 14.60
CA GLU A 154 -29.44 -15.37 13.68
C GLU A 154 -30.64 -16.17 13.17
N LYS A 155 -30.47 -17.45 12.85
CA LYS A 155 -31.56 -18.36 12.48
C LYS A 155 -32.62 -18.46 13.58
N LEU A 156 -32.21 -18.47 14.83
CA LEU A 156 -33.15 -18.53 15.97
C LEU A 156 -33.94 -17.23 16.12
N ILE A 157 -33.30 -16.09 15.89
CA ILE A 157 -33.93 -14.77 15.91
C ILE A 157 -34.95 -14.66 14.76
N ASP A 158 -34.54 -15.04 13.56
CA ASP A 158 -35.43 -14.98 12.38
C ASP A 158 -36.67 -15.86 12.54
N LYS A 159 -36.47 -17.07 13.05
CA LYS A 159 -37.58 -17.98 13.38
C LYS A 159 -38.54 -17.35 14.41
N LYS A 160 -38.00 -16.72 15.46
CA LYS A 160 -38.81 -16.04 16.46
C LYS A 160 -39.58 -14.85 15.86
N LYS A 161 -38.95 -14.08 15.00
CA LYS A 161 -39.66 -12.98 14.27
C LYS A 161 -40.80 -13.50 13.39
N GLU A 162 -40.58 -14.60 12.67
CA GLU A 162 -41.62 -15.26 11.87
C GLU A 162 -42.76 -15.72 12.73
N GLU A 163 -42.51 -16.41 13.84
CA GLU A 163 -43.52 -16.90 14.79
C GLU A 163 -44.36 -15.76 15.37
N LYS A 164 -43.80 -14.59 15.56
CA LYS A 164 -44.44 -13.40 16.12
C LYS A 164 -45.01 -12.44 15.09
N GLY A 165 -44.73 -12.67 13.81
CA GLY A 165 -45.21 -11.81 12.70
C GLY A 165 -44.56 -10.40 12.71
N VAL A 166 -43.33 -10.26 13.24
CA VAL A 166 -42.59 -8.99 13.30
C VAL A 166 -41.41 -9.03 12.35
N LYS A 167 -40.91 -7.85 11.96
CA LYS A 167 -39.79 -7.71 11.02
C LYS A 167 -38.46 -7.27 11.70
N LEU A 168 -38.57 -6.51 12.76
CA LEU A 168 -37.44 -5.93 13.46
C LEU A 168 -37.26 -6.52 14.87
N ASP A 169 -36.03 -6.67 15.29
CA ASP A 169 -35.67 -7.16 16.65
C ASP A 169 -36.32 -6.28 17.74
N VAL A 170 -36.41 -4.97 17.50
CA VAL A 170 -37.01 -4.00 18.44
C VAL A 170 -38.52 -4.24 18.70
N GLU A 171 -39.17 -5.02 17.84
CA GLU A 171 -40.57 -5.35 17.98
C GLU A 171 -40.82 -6.60 18.85
N LEU A 172 -39.77 -7.34 19.21
CA LEU A 172 -39.88 -8.50 20.09
C LEU A 172 -40.12 -8.05 21.54
N SER A 173 -40.99 -8.78 22.26
CA SER A 173 -41.29 -8.51 23.66
C SER A 173 -40.17 -8.99 24.60
N ALA A 174 -40.24 -8.55 25.86
CA ALA A 174 -39.31 -9.03 26.90
C ALA A 174 -39.36 -10.55 27.05
N GLU A 175 -40.55 -11.13 26.97
CA GLU A 175 -40.76 -12.59 27.06
C GLU A 175 -40.14 -13.31 25.86
N ASP A 176 -40.27 -12.74 24.67
CA ASP A 176 -39.66 -13.30 23.44
C ASP A 176 -38.16 -13.30 23.53
N LEU A 177 -37.56 -12.22 24.06
CA LEU A 177 -36.12 -12.07 24.23
C LEU A 177 -35.57 -12.96 25.34
N HIS A 178 -36.35 -13.17 26.44
CA HIS A 178 -36.00 -14.14 27.48
C HIS A 178 -35.95 -15.56 26.89
N ASP A 179 -36.97 -15.92 26.09
CA ASP A 179 -37.02 -17.24 25.44
C ASP A 179 -35.85 -17.41 24.47
N LEU A 180 -35.53 -16.38 23.69
CA LEU A 180 -34.33 -16.38 22.82
C LEU A 180 -33.03 -16.55 23.60
N ALA A 181 -32.88 -15.90 24.76
CA ALA A 181 -31.71 -16.06 25.61
C ALA A 181 -31.55 -17.50 26.07
N GLU A 182 -32.65 -18.16 26.46
CA GLU A 182 -32.65 -19.59 26.84
C GLU A 182 -32.29 -20.49 25.65
N GLN A 183 -32.83 -20.19 24.45
CA GLN A 183 -32.51 -20.93 23.23
C GLN A 183 -31.02 -20.75 22.87
N PHE A 184 -30.47 -19.56 23.07
CA PHE A 184 -29.05 -19.27 22.80
C PHE A 184 -28.13 -20.03 23.78
N LYS A 185 -28.47 -20.09 25.04
CA LYS A 185 -27.74 -20.92 26.03
C LYS A 185 -27.79 -22.40 25.69
N ALA A 186 -28.96 -22.89 25.24
CA ALA A 186 -29.11 -24.27 24.79
C ALA A 186 -28.25 -24.55 23.54
N LYS A 187 -28.18 -23.62 22.60
CA LYS A 187 -27.33 -23.70 21.38
C LYS A 187 -25.84 -23.69 21.75
N TYR A 188 -25.44 -22.85 22.68
CA TYR A 188 -24.07 -22.82 23.22
C TYR A 188 -23.70 -24.20 23.82
N LYS A 189 -24.58 -24.78 24.66
CA LYS A 189 -24.36 -26.09 25.27
C LYS A 189 -24.33 -27.22 24.23
N GLU A 190 -25.22 -27.16 23.22
CA GLU A 190 -25.21 -28.12 22.10
C GLU A 190 -23.86 -28.09 21.36
N ALA A 191 -23.35 -26.91 21.09
CA ALA A 191 -22.11 -26.72 20.30
C ALA A 191 -20.83 -27.10 21.11
N LEU A 192 -20.80 -26.82 22.39
CA LEU A 192 -19.56 -26.86 23.20
C LEU A 192 -19.58 -27.92 24.30
N GLY A 193 -20.74 -28.49 24.63
CA GLY A 193 -20.89 -29.50 25.67
C GLY A 193 -20.84 -28.97 27.10
N GLU A 194 -20.84 -27.66 27.30
CA GLU A 194 -20.79 -26.99 28.63
C GLU A 194 -21.83 -25.85 28.68
N ASP A 195 -22.17 -25.46 29.91
CA ASP A 195 -23.09 -24.36 30.14
C ASP A 195 -22.45 -23.02 29.86
N PHE A 196 -23.25 -22.02 29.42
CA PHE A 196 -22.79 -20.67 29.23
C PHE A 196 -22.23 -20.10 30.57
N PRO A 197 -21.02 -19.46 30.54
CA PRO A 197 -20.38 -19.02 31.78
C PRO A 197 -21.18 -17.95 32.51
N ALA A 198 -21.50 -18.24 33.78
CA ALA A 198 -22.23 -17.32 34.65
C ALA A 198 -21.31 -16.41 35.50
N ASP A 199 -20.05 -16.81 35.72
CA ASP A 199 -19.08 -16.00 36.48
C ASP A 199 -18.58 -14.82 35.65
N PRO A 200 -18.83 -13.56 36.05
CA PRO A 200 -18.37 -12.38 35.38
C PRO A 200 -16.86 -12.31 35.13
N LYS A 201 -16.06 -12.74 36.11
CA LYS A 201 -14.60 -12.75 35.91
C LYS A 201 -14.15 -13.78 34.88
N ALA A 202 -14.75 -14.95 34.85
CA ALA A 202 -14.46 -15.95 33.82
C ALA A 202 -14.84 -15.44 32.44
N GLN A 203 -15.96 -14.72 32.30
CA GLN A 203 -16.37 -14.06 31.08
C GLN A 203 -15.34 -13.00 30.65
N LEU A 204 -14.87 -12.17 31.57
CA LEU A 204 -13.90 -11.11 31.33
C LEU A 204 -12.56 -11.67 30.81
N TYR A 205 -12.03 -12.69 31.49
CA TYR A 205 -10.76 -13.30 31.07
C TYR A 205 -10.87 -13.98 29.70
N GLY A 206 -11.97 -14.66 29.46
CA GLY A 206 -12.26 -15.26 28.15
C GLY A 206 -12.30 -14.21 27.05
N ALA A 207 -12.95 -13.09 27.28
CA ALA A 207 -13.03 -11.96 26.34
C ALA A 207 -11.66 -11.32 26.08
N ILE A 208 -10.84 -11.10 27.10
CA ILE A 208 -9.49 -10.54 26.97
C ILE A 208 -8.59 -11.48 26.14
N LYS A 209 -8.63 -12.78 26.44
CA LYS A 209 -7.91 -13.78 25.64
C LYS A 209 -8.36 -13.79 24.18
N ALA A 210 -9.65 -13.68 23.94
CA ALA A 210 -10.19 -13.64 22.58
C ALA A 210 -9.68 -12.41 21.78
N VAL A 211 -9.63 -11.25 22.41
CA VAL A 211 -9.07 -10.05 21.78
C VAL A 211 -7.59 -10.22 21.48
N PHE A 212 -6.79 -10.75 22.40
CA PHE A 212 -5.39 -11.05 22.13
C PHE A 212 -5.22 -12.06 21.00
N ARG A 213 -6.03 -13.11 20.98
CA ARG A 213 -6.03 -14.12 19.92
C ARG A 213 -6.39 -13.54 18.56
N SER A 214 -7.30 -12.57 18.51
CA SER A 214 -7.71 -11.94 17.27
C SER A 214 -6.59 -11.18 16.55
N TRP A 215 -5.53 -10.79 17.26
CA TRP A 215 -4.33 -10.20 16.67
C TRP A 215 -3.67 -11.12 15.62
N ASP A 216 -3.72 -12.43 15.83
CA ASP A 216 -3.11 -13.43 14.95
C ASP A 216 -4.15 -14.19 14.09
N ASN A 217 -5.35 -13.66 13.91
CA ASN A 217 -6.31 -14.28 13.01
C ASN A 217 -5.94 -14.03 11.53
N PRO A 218 -6.38 -14.90 10.59
CA PRO A 218 -5.99 -14.79 9.17
C PRO A 218 -6.32 -13.42 8.56
N ARG A 219 -7.47 -12.85 8.86
CA ARG A 219 -7.87 -11.52 8.35
C ARG A 219 -6.94 -10.41 8.85
N ALA A 220 -6.61 -10.44 10.13
CA ALA A 220 -5.71 -9.46 10.73
C ALA A 220 -4.29 -9.59 10.16
N ASN A 221 -3.82 -10.81 9.93
CA ASN A 221 -2.50 -11.07 9.33
C ASN A 221 -2.39 -10.49 7.93
N VAL A 222 -3.40 -10.69 7.08
CA VAL A 222 -3.45 -10.13 5.73
C VAL A 222 -3.49 -8.60 5.79
N TYR A 223 -4.39 -8.05 6.61
CA TYR A 223 -4.53 -6.60 6.75
C TYR A 223 -3.23 -5.93 7.22
N ARG A 224 -2.54 -6.52 8.19
CA ARG A 224 -1.27 -5.99 8.69
C ARG A 224 -0.21 -5.99 7.59
N ARG A 225 -0.10 -7.05 6.82
CA ARG A 225 0.83 -7.15 5.70
C ARG A 225 0.56 -6.07 4.65
N ASP A 226 -0.70 -5.90 4.28
CA ASP A 226 -1.12 -4.94 3.26
C ASP A 226 -0.96 -3.47 3.72
N ASN A 227 -0.92 -3.24 5.03
CA ASN A 227 -0.81 -1.90 5.62
C ASN A 227 0.49 -1.67 6.41
N ASP A 228 1.48 -2.53 6.27
CA ASP A 228 2.81 -2.41 6.88
C ASP A 228 2.80 -2.28 8.42
N ILE A 229 1.92 -3.01 9.05
CA ILE A 229 1.80 -3.04 10.50
C ILE A 229 2.60 -4.24 11.05
N PRO A 230 3.71 -4.01 11.77
CA PRO A 230 4.53 -5.10 12.30
C PRO A 230 3.76 -5.98 13.28
N TYR A 231 3.95 -7.29 13.18
CA TYR A 231 3.35 -8.26 14.12
C TYR A 231 3.75 -7.98 15.58
N SER A 232 4.98 -7.52 15.78
CA SER A 232 5.55 -7.21 17.10
C SER A 232 4.83 -6.09 17.86
N TRP A 233 3.99 -5.30 17.18
CA TRP A 233 3.27 -4.21 17.84
C TRP A 233 2.21 -4.71 18.81
N GLY A 234 1.55 -5.84 18.55
CA GLY A 234 0.45 -6.34 19.34
C GLY A 234 -0.78 -5.41 19.33
N THR A 235 -1.77 -5.82 20.13
CA THR A 235 -2.96 -5.00 20.38
C THR A 235 -3.12 -4.73 21.87
N ALA A 236 -3.59 -3.54 22.23
CA ALA A 236 -4.11 -3.28 23.57
C ALA A 236 -5.55 -3.79 23.68
N VAL A 237 -6.01 -3.95 24.92
CA VAL A 237 -7.38 -4.30 25.26
C VAL A 237 -7.96 -3.22 26.17
N ASN A 238 -9.08 -2.64 25.77
CA ASN A 238 -9.79 -1.64 26.55
C ASN A 238 -10.99 -2.30 27.26
N VAL A 239 -11.02 -2.22 28.58
CA VAL A 239 -12.14 -2.64 29.42
C VAL A 239 -12.81 -1.37 29.93
N GLN A 240 -14.06 -1.16 29.51
CA GLN A 240 -14.77 0.11 29.75
C GLN A 240 -16.17 -0.13 30.27
N SER A 241 -16.62 0.67 31.24
CA SER A 241 -18.00 0.61 31.72
C SER A 241 -18.98 0.89 30.59
N MET A 242 -20.08 0.15 30.53
CA MET A 242 -21.11 0.32 29.51
C MET A 242 -21.90 1.60 29.71
N ALA A 243 -22.24 2.26 28.60
CA ALA A 243 -23.29 3.26 28.50
C ALA A 243 -24.29 2.77 27.45
N PHE A 244 -25.57 2.85 27.75
CA PHE A 244 -26.61 2.21 26.95
C PHE A 244 -27.46 3.21 26.19
N GLY A 245 -27.39 3.15 24.85
CA GLY A 245 -28.23 3.93 23.96
C GLY A 245 -29.59 3.28 23.65
N ASN A 246 -29.88 2.13 24.23
CA ASN A 246 -31.08 1.32 23.93
C ASN A 246 -32.01 1.08 25.14
N MET A 247 -31.95 1.95 26.14
CA MET A 247 -32.80 1.85 27.33
C MET A 247 -34.17 2.53 27.17
N GLY A 248 -34.43 3.20 26.07
CA GLY A 248 -35.67 3.90 25.80
C GLY A 248 -35.51 4.99 24.74
N ASP A 249 -36.58 5.75 24.51
CA ASP A 249 -36.61 6.81 23.50
C ASP A 249 -35.80 8.07 23.87
N ASP A 250 -35.40 8.19 25.13
CA ASP A 250 -34.50 9.23 25.64
C ASP A 250 -33.00 8.81 25.58
N CYS A 251 -32.74 7.70 24.89
CA CYS A 251 -31.43 7.13 24.68
C CYS A 251 -31.15 7.04 23.18
N GLY A 252 -29.87 7.00 22.82
CA GLY A 252 -29.44 6.85 21.44
C GLY A 252 -27.94 6.64 21.32
N THR A 253 -27.50 6.41 20.10
CA THR A 253 -26.09 6.24 19.79
C THR A 253 -25.80 6.77 18.38
N GLY A 254 -24.57 7.16 18.11
CA GLY A 254 -24.21 7.66 16.80
C GLY A 254 -22.71 7.70 16.54
N VAL A 255 -22.43 7.97 15.29
CA VAL A 255 -21.08 8.20 14.78
C VAL A 255 -21.05 9.52 14.01
N ALA A 256 -20.02 10.30 14.21
CA ALA A 256 -19.90 11.58 13.53
C ALA A 256 -18.45 11.97 13.24
N PHE A 257 -18.31 12.80 12.21
CA PHE A 257 -17.05 13.42 11.81
C PHE A 257 -17.16 14.93 11.96
N THR A 258 -16.09 15.58 12.32
CA THR A 258 -16.04 17.05 12.39
C THR A 258 -15.96 17.70 11.01
N ARG A 259 -15.62 16.95 9.99
CA ARG A 259 -15.61 17.35 8.57
C ARG A 259 -16.08 16.18 7.71
N ASP A 260 -16.58 16.46 6.53
CA ASP A 260 -16.99 15.43 5.59
C ASP A 260 -15.79 14.55 5.18
N PRO A 261 -15.78 13.27 5.48
CA PRO A 261 -14.66 12.38 5.15
C PRO A 261 -14.50 12.12 3.65
N ALA A 262 -15.50 12.40 2.85
CA ALA A 262 -15.45 12.22 1.40
C ALA A 262 -14.93 13.47 0.67
N THR A 263 -15.33 14.67 1.11
CA THR A 263 -15.02 15.93 0.42
C THR A 263 -14.08 16.86 1.18
N GLY A 264 -13.95 16.67 2.49
CA GLY A 264 -13.20 17.56 3.37
C GLY A 264 -13.94 18.82 3.79
N ALA A 265 -15.20 18.98 3.41
CA ALA A 265 -15.99 20.15 3.77
C ALA A 265 -16.16 20.26 5.30
N LYS A 266 -15.98 21.46 5.83
CA LYS A 266 -16.12 21.74 7.26
C LYS A 266 -17.58 21.64 7.70
N GLY A 267 -17.81 21.01 8.85
CA GLY A 267 -19.12 20.83 9.46
C GLY A 267 -19.34 19.38 9.92
N LEU A 268 -20.26 19.21 10.87
CA LEU A 268 -20.59 17.88 11.37
C LEU A 268 -21.22 17.02 10.26
N PHE A 269 -20.67 15.85 10.11
CA PHE A 269 -21.16 14.84 9.20
C PHE A 269 -21.32 13.52 9.97
N GLY A 270 -22.50 12.92 9.94
CA GLY A 270 -22.69 11.67 10.69
C GLY A 270 -24.15 11.28 10.82
N GLU A 271 -24.32 10.21 11.57
CA GLU A 271 -25.60 9.53 11.73
C GLU A 271 -25.82 9.10 13.18
N PHE A 272 -27.10 9.05 13.57
CA PHE A 272 -27.46 8.54 14.90
C PHE A 272 -28.77 7.75 14.83
N LEU A 273 -28.98 6.92 15.85
CA LEU A 273 -30.22 6.19 16.07
C LEU A 273 -30.72 6.41 17.50
N THR A 274 -32.03 6.60 17.65
CA THR A 274 -32.66 6.55 18.97
C THR A 274 -32.90 5.11 19.38
N ASN A 275 -32.85 4.84 20.68
CA ASN A 275 -33.09 3.51 21.26
C ASN A 275 -32.32 2.39 20.53
N ALA A 276 -30.99 2.55 20.48
CA ALA A 276 -30.09 1.67 19.75
C ALA A 276 -28.70 1.56 20.41
N GLN A 277 -28.02 0.46 20.14
CA GLN A 277 -26.58 0.31 20.44
C GLN A 277 -25.73 0.63 19.21
N GLY A 278 -24.43 0.86 19.41
CA GLY A 278 -23.52 1.27 18.33
C GLY A 278 -23.49 0.31 17.14
N GLU A 279 -23.64 -0.99 17.38
CA GLU A 279 -23.68 -2.01 16.34
C GLU A 279 -24.92 -1.87 15.43
N ASP A 280 -26.02 -1.33 15.92
CA ASP A 280 -27.25 -1.14 15.16
C ASP A 280 -27.10 -0.04 14.09
N VAL A 281 -26.24 0.96 14.33
CA VAL A 281 -25.92 2.02 13.36
C VAL A 281 -25.16 1.44 12.17
N VAL A 282 -24.23 0.54 12.44
CA VAL A 282 -23.33 -0.05 11.43
C VAL A 282 -24.02 -1.18 10.66
N ALA A 283 -24.89 -1.95 11.34
CA ALA A 283 -25.56 -3.11 10.75
C ALA A 283 -26.60 -2.77 9.67
N GLY A 284 -27.06 -1.51 9.60
CA GLY A 284 -28.00 -1.05 8.58
C GLY A 284 -29.42 -1.66 8.70
N VAL A 285 -29.74 -2.26 9.83
CA VAL A 285 -31.06 -2.88 10.10
C VAL A 285 -32.17 -1.83 10.19
N ARG A 286 -31.82 -0.64 10.68
CA ARG A 286 -32.69 0.54 10.76
C ARG A 286 -32.04 1.69 9.99
N THR A 287 -32.86 2.55 9.36
CA THR A 287 -32.34 3.73 8.66
C THR A 287 -31.91 4.79 9.70
N PRO A 288 -30.61 5.15 9.76
CA PRO A 288 -30.15 6.17 10.70
C PRO A 288 -30.65 7.55 10.28
N MET A 289 -30.75 8.45 11.26
CA MET A 289 -31.03 9.87 11.07
C MET A 289 -29.74 10.64 10.88
N HIS A 290 -29.76 11.75 10.15
CA HIS A 290 -28.61 12.65 10.04
C HIS A 290 -28.29 13.26 11.39
N ILE A 291 -27.00 13.48 11.66
CA ILE A 291 -26.55 14.00 12.96
C ILE A 291 -27.20 15.34 13.34
N GLN A 292 -27.56 16.17 12.37
CA GLN A 292 -28.22 17.45 12.61
C GLN A 292 -29.62 17.28 13.21
N GLU A 293 -30.29 16.19 12.93
CA GLU A 293 -31.62 15.87 13.46
C GLU A 293 -31.59 15.52 14.96
N MET A 294 -30.40 15.25 15.51
CA MET A 294 -30.18 15.00 16.93
C MET A 294 -30.55 16.24 17.76
N GLU A 295 -30.41 17.46 17.23
CA GLU A 295 -30.79 18.69 17.90
C GLU A 295 -32.27 18.69 18.32
N GLN A 296 -33.13 18.10 17.50
CA GLN A 296 -34.56 18.01 17.77
C GLN A 296 -34.90 16.94 18.82
N LYS A 297 -34.14 15.84 18.82
CA LYS A 297 -34.38 14.71 19.72
C LYS A 297 -33.70 14.85 21.08
N PHE A 298 -32.49 15.37 21.11
CA PHE A 298 -31.64 15.50 22.29
C PHE A 298 -30.96 16.88 22.31
N PRO A 299 -31.72 17.99 22.49
CA PRO A 299 -31.17 19.36 22.31
C PRO A 299 -29.98 19.67 23.24
N GLU A 300 -30.04 19.27 24.50
CA GLU A 300 -28.96 19.51 25.47
C GLU A 300 -27.72 18.64 25.15
N ALA A 301 -27.92 17.36 24.88
CA ALA A 301 -26.85 16.45 24.52
C ALA A 301 -26.19 16.84 23.18
N PHE A 302 -26.99 17.33 22.21
CA PHE A 302 -26.46 17.83 20.94
C PHE A 302 -25.59 19.08 21.13
N ALA A 303 -26.04 20.02 21.94
CA ALA A 303 -25.27 21.24 22.25
C ALA A 303 -23.94 20.90 22.94
N GLU A 304 -23.94 19.94 23.86
CA GLU A 304 -22.73 19.44 24.51
C GLU A 304 -21.84 18.71 23.49
N PHE A 305 -22.41 17.89 22.63
CA PHE A 305 -21.68 17.17 21.57
C PHE A 305 -20.97 18.13 20.61
N VAL A 306 -21.62 19.19 20.16
CA VAL A 306 -20.98 20.19 19.30
C VAL A 306 -19.77 20.83 19.99
N LYS A 307 -19.85 21.13 21.27
CA LYS A 307 -18.71 21.65 22.03
C LYS A 307 -17.57 20.63 22.14
N VAL A 308 -17.92 19.37 22.37
CA VAL A 308 -16.94 18.27 22.40
C VAL A 308 -16.24 18.15 21.06
N CYS A 309 -16.97 18.21 19.96
CA CYS A 309 -16.41 18.15 18.61
C CYS A 309 -15.42 19.28 18.35
N GLU A 310 -15.78 20.50 18.70
CA GLU A 310 -14.88 21.67 18.57
C GLU A 310 -13.64 21.52 19.44
N THR A 311 -13.81 21.07 20.68
CA THR A 311 -12.71 20.83 21.61
C THR A 311 -11.74 19.78 21.07
N LEU A 312 -12.24 18.66 20.58
CA LEU A 312 -11.44 17.56 20.05
C LEU A 312 -10.68 17.94 18.78
N GLU A 313 -11.35 18.61 17.83
CA GLU A 313 -10.68 19.06 16.60
C GLU A 313 -9.56 20.06 16.89
N LYS A 314 -9.78 21.01 17.81
CA LYS A 314 -8.75 21.95 18.24
C LYS A 314 -7.61 21.27 19.01
N HIS A 315 -7.94 20.34 19.87
CA HIS A 315 -6.96 19.61 20.69
C HIS A 315 -6.02 18.73 19.83
N TYR A 316 -6.59 17.92 18.95
CA TYR A 316 -5.83 17.06 18.06
C TYR A 316 -5.33 17.79 16.80
N ARG A 317 -5.84 18.99 16.53
CA ARG A 317 -5.51 19.78 15.34
C ARG A 317 -5.70 18.98 14.04
N ASP A 318 -6.76 18.20 14.00
CA ASP A 318 -7.15 17.37 12.86
C ASP A 318 -8.64 17.03 12.96
N MET A 319 -9.23 16.68 11.80
CA MET A 319 -10.58 16.15 11.72
C MET A 319 -10.72 14.92 12.61
N GLN A 320 -11.81 14.87 13.36
CA GLN A 320 -12.10 13.75 14.26
C GLN A 320 -13.26 12.90 13.78
N ASP A 321 -13.12 11.61 13.99
CA ASP A 321 -14.14 10.56 13.87
C ASP A 321 -14.50 10.11 15.28
N MET A 322 -15.76 10.24 15.65
CA MET A 322 -16.23 10.08 17.03
C MET A 322 -17.38 9.10 17.11
N GLU A 323 -17.36 8.28 18.13
CA GLU A 323 -18.49 7.46 18.56
C GLU A 323 -19.03 7.97 19.89
N PHE A 324 -20.34 8.09 19.99
CA PHE A 324 -20.98 8.59 21.20
C PHE A 324 -22.27 7.81 21.50
N THR A 325 -22.68 7.88 22.76
CA THR A 325 -23.95 7.34 23.24
C THR A 325 -24.65 8.38 24.12
N VAL A 326 -25.96 8.44 24.00
CA VAL A 326 -26.81 9.23 24.91
C VAL A 326 -27.60 8.25 25.77
N GLU A 327 -27.40 8.28 27.08
CA GLU A 327 -28.13 7.46 28.04
C GLU A 327 -28.97 8.38 28.92
N HIS A 328 -30.30 8.26 28.79
CA HIS A 328 -31.25 9.13 29.52
C HIS A 328 -30.91 10.63 29.42
N GLY A 329 -30.70 11.09 28.19
CA GLY A 329 -30.36 12.48 27.88
C GLY A 329 -28.91 12.89 28.16
N LYS A 330 -28.11 12.03 28.79
CA LYS A 330 -26.72 12.32 29.13
C LYS A 330 -25.76 11.78 28.03
N LEU A 331 -24.88 12.67 27.56
CA LEU A 331 -23.88 12.34 26.55
C LEU A 331 -22.70 11.58 27.14
N TYR A 332 -22.24 10.54 26.43
CA TYR A 332 -20.99 9.83 26.68
C TYR A 332 -20.20 9.68 25.39
N MET A 333 -18.90 10.00 25.45
CA MET A 333 -17.97 9.78 24.37
C MET A 333 -17.34 8.41 24.49
N LEU A 334 -17.46 7.56 23.47
CA LEU A 334 -16.95 6.20 23.48
C LEU A 334 -15.62 6.06 22.74
N GLN A 335 -15.38 6.91 21.76
CA GLN A 335 -14.17 6.88 20.95
C GLN A 335 -13.98 8.21 20.23
N THR A 336 -12.73 8.60 20.07
CA THR A 336 -12.30 9.59 19.08
C THR A 336 -11.03 9.08 18.40
N ARG A 337 -10.88 9.46 17.14
CA ARG A 337 -9.65 9.23 16.38
C ARG A 337 -9.54 10.26 15.25
N ASN A 338 -8.34 10.44 14.73
CA ASN A 338 -8.18 11.19 13.49
C ASN A 338 -8.97 10.47 12.40
N GLY A 339 -9.89 11.19 11.76
CA GLY A 339 -10.86 10.58 10.85
C GLY A 339 -10.22 9.97 9.61
N LYS A 340 -10.64 8.76 9.28
CA LYS A 340 -10.33 8.19 7.97
C LYS A 340 -11.06 9.00 6.90
N ARG A 341 -10.38 9.27 5.80
CA ARG A 341 -10.85 10.19 4.76
C ARG A 341 -10.36 9.76 3.39
N THR A 342 -11.02 10.23 2.36
CA THR A 342 -10.54 10.05 0.99
C THR A 342 -9.25 10.84 0.78
N ALA A 343 -8.50 10.49 -0.25
CA ALA A 343 -7.29 11.22 -0.63
C ALA A 343 -7.59 12.70 -0.92
N GLN A 344 -8.68 12.99 -1.63
CA GLN A 344 -9.13 14.35 -1.91
C GLN A 344 -9.43 15.12 -0.62
N ALA A 345 -10.17 14.51 0.29
CA ALA A 345 -10.49 15.12 1.58
C ALA A 345 -9.23 15.37 2.43
N ALA A 346 -8.26 14.45 2.39
CA ALA A 346 -6.99 14.61 3.10
C ALA A 346 -6.23 15.87 2.68
N LEU A 347 -6.13 16.12 1.38
CA LEU A 347 -5.47 17.32 0.85
C LEU A 347 -6.24 18.60 1.23
N LYS A 348 -7.56 18.58 1.05
CA LYS A 348 -8.39 19.74 1.39
C LYS A 348 -8.32 20.07 2.88
N ILE A 349 -8.45 19.09 3.74
CA ILE A 349 -8.40 19.28 5.20
C ILE A 349 -7.03 19.83 5.62
N ALA A 350 -5.95 19.28 5.09
CA ALA A 350 -4.60 19.76 5.39
C ALA A 350 -4.42 21.24 5.01
N CYS A 351 -4.86 21.64 3.82
CA CYS A 351 -4.83 23.03 3.37
C CYS A 351 -5.71 23.93 4.24
N ASP A 352 -6.93 23.51 4.55
CA ASP A 352 -7.86 24.29 5.38
C ASP A 352 -7.33 24.49 6.81
N LEU A 353 -6.69 23.48 7.40
CA LEU A 353 -6.08 23.59 8.73
C LEU A 353 -4.92 24.59 8.76
N VAL A 354 -4.17 24.72 7.68
CA VAL A 354 -3.14 25.76 7.55
C VAL A 354 -3.79 27.14 7.43
N ASP A 355 -4.81 27.30 6.60
CA ASP A 355 -5.54 28.54 6.41
C ASP A 355 -6.25 29.01 7.70
N GLU A 356 -6.71 28.07 8.51
CA GLU A 356 -7.32 28.33 9.82
C GLU A 356 -6.28 28.58 10.94
N GLY A 357 -5.01 28.47 10.66
CA GLY A 357 -3.92 28.69 11.63
C GLY A 357 -3.74 27.56 12.66
N MET A 358 -4.38 26.40 12.45
CA MET A 358 -4.24 25.25 13.35
C MET A 358 -2.95 24.46 13.12
N ARG A 359 -2.45 24.46 11.90
CA ARG A 359 -1.25 23.74 11.51
C ARG A 359 -0.32 24.61 10.67
N SER A 360 0.98 24.37 10.79
CA SER A 360 1.96 24.94 9.87
C SER A 360 1.99 24.15 8.55
N GLU A 361 2.60 24.74 7.52
CA GLU A 361 2.84 24.03 6.25
C GLU A 361 3.57 22.71 6.45
N LYS A 362 4.60 22.68 7.30
CA LYS A 362 5.35 21.47 7.65
C LYS A 362 4.47 20.40 8.26
N GLU A 363 3.64 20.79 9.21
CA GLU A 363 2.72 19.88 9.87
C GLU A 363 1.66 19.34 8.89
N ALA A 364 1.17 20.16 7.98
CA ALA A 364 0.24 19.76 6.94
C ALA A 364 0.86 18.74 5.98
N VAL A 365 2.08 18.96 5.55
CA VAL A 365 2.83 17.99 4.72
C VAL A 365 3.02 16.67 5.46
N ALA A 366 3.36 16.72 6.75
CA ALA A 366 3.63 15.54 7.57
C ALA A 366 2.38 14.68 7.84
N MET A 367 1.18 15.28 7.80
CA MET A 367 -0.06 14.54 8.12
C MET A 367 -0.65 13.73 6.96
N ILE A 368 -0.18 13.92 5.74
CA ILE A 368 -0.71 13.24 4.55
C ILE A 368 0.05 11.94 4.31
N ASP A 369 -0.70 10.84 4.13
CA ASP A 369 -0.09 9.58 3.68
C ASP A 369 0.29 9.74 2.20
N PRO A 370 1.57 9.61 1.84
CA PRO A 370 2.01 9.75 0.45
C PRO A 370 1.29 8.82 -0.53
N ARG A 371 0.86 7.64 -0.09
CA ARG A 371 0.11 6.68 -0.90
C ARG A 371 -1.25 7.22 -1.36
N ASN A 372 -1.83 8.18 -0.66
CA ASN A 372 -3.05 8.85 -1.08
C ASN A 372 -2.90 9.59 -2.41
N LEU A 373 -1.70 10.04 -2.75
CA LEU A 373 -1.44 10.75 -4.00
C LEU A 373 -1.58 9.83 -5.23
N ASP A 374 -1.26 8.55 -5.08
CA ASP A 374 -1.43 7.57 -6.16
C ASP A 374 -2.89 7.50 -6.64
N THR A 375 -3.84 7.51 -5.70
CA THR A 375 -5.26 7.41 -6.02
C THR A 375 -5.79 8.64 -6.77
N LEU A 376 -5.18 9.81 -6.56
CA LEU A 376 -5.59 11.06 -7.20
C LEU A 376 -5.11 11.20 -8.65
N LEU A 377 -4.10 10.44 -9.03
CA LEU A 377 -3.46 10.49 -10.35
C LEU A 377 -4.06 9.50 -11.34
N HIS A 378 -4.95 8.61 -10.89
CA HIS A 378 -5.52 7.52 -11.70
C HIS A 378 -7.04 7.53 -11.67
N PRO A 379 -7.71 6.99 -12.72
CA PRO A 379 -9.17 6.80 -12.72
C PRO A 379 -9.61 5.91 -11.54
N GLN A 380 -10.81 6.15 -11.05
CA GLN A 380 -11.42 5.38 -9.96
C GLN A 380 -12.80 4.85 -10.42
N PHE A 381 -13.28 3.79 -9.76
CA PHE A 381 -14.66 3.37 -9.98
C PHE A 381 -15.64 4.35 -9.35
N ASP A 382 -16.79 4.51 -10.00
CA ASP A 382 -17.92 5.18 -9.40
C ASP A 382 -18.34 4.44 -8.12
N LYS A 383 -18.47 5.19 -7.01
CA LYS A 383 -18.70 4.60 -5.68
C LYS A 383 -20.01 3.84 -5.57
N ASP A 384 -21.06 4.33 -6.22
CA ASP A 384 -22.38 3.68 -6.15
C ASP A 384 -22.44 2.43 -7.03
N ALA A 385 -21.81 2.48 -8.21
CA ALA A 385 -21.67 1.31 -9.06
C ALA A 385 -20.82 0.21 -8.40
N LEU A 386 -19.80 0.58 -7.65
CA LEU A 386 -18.91 -0.37 -6.95
C LEU A 386 -19.61 -1.08 -5.79
N LYS A 387 -20.51 -0.41 -5.06
CA LYS A 387 -21.23 -0.99 -3.91
C LYS A 387 -22.06 -2.22 -4.30
N ALA A 388 -22.60 -2.24 -5.51
CA ALA A 388 -23.43 -3.34 -6.01
C ALA A 388 -22.59 -4.49 -6.61
N ALA A 389 -21.29 -4.33 -6.77
CA ALA A 389 -20.41 -5.27 -7.43
C ALA A 389 -19.76 -6.24 -6.44
N VAL A 390 -19.73 -7.52 -6.83
CA VAL A 390 -19.05 -8.58 -6.05
C VAL A 390 -17.82 -9.04 -6.85
N PRO A 391 -16.61 -9.04 -6.26
CA PRO A 391 -15.43 -9.54 -6.94
C PRO A 391 -15.57 -11.03 -7.31
N MET A 392 -15.19 -11.39 -8.54
CA MET A 392 -15.08 -12.79 -8.93
C MET A 392 -13.72 -13.41 -8.59
N GLY A 393 -12.72 -12.57 -8.30
CA GLY A 393 -11.39 -12.98 -7.90
C GLY A 393 -10.53 -11.80 -7.46
N LYS A 394 -9.34 -12.11 -6.97
CA LYS A 394 -8.39 -11.10 -6.48
C LYS A 394 -6.95 -11.49 -6.86
N GLY A 395 -6.22 -10.53 -7.41
CA GLY A 395 -4.78 -10.59 -7.61
C GLY A 395 -4.08 -9.53 -6.78
N LEU A 396 -2.85 -9.20 -7.16
CA LEU A 396 -2.09 -8.10 -6.56
C LEU A 396 -2.43 -6.78 -7.24
N GLY A 397 -2.75 -5.75 -6.47
CA GLY A 397 -2.87 -4.39 -6.96
C GLY A 397 -1.51 -3.85 -7.39
N ALA A 398 -1.12 -4.09 -8.64
CA ALA A 398 0.24 -3.85 -9.11
C ALA A 398 0.48 -2.44 -9.66
N SER A 399 -0.53 -1.83 -10.25
CA SER A 399 -0.53 -0.42 -10.66
C SER A 399 -1.91 0.16 -10.41
N PRO A 400 -2.01 1.29 -9.70
CA PRO A 400 -3.28 1.79 -9.21
C PRO A 400 -4.23 2.25 -10.31
N GLY A 401 -5.50 2.41 -9.96
CA GLY A 401 -6.55 2.86 -10.84
C GLY A 401 -7.62 1.81 -11.10
N ALA A 402 -8.67 2.23 -11.76
CA ALA A 402 -9.79 1.40 -12.17
C ALA A 402 -9.85 1.32 -13.70
N ALA A 403 -10.08 0.14 -14.22
CA ALA A 403 -10.22 -0.07 -15.65
C ALA A 403 -11.40 -0.99 -15.96
N CYS A 404 -12.10 -0.69 -17.06
CA CYS A 404 -13.17 -1.51 -17.58
C CYS A 404 -13.01 -1.66 -19.09
N GLY A 405 -13.11 -2.85 -19.60
CA GLY A 405 -12.98 -3.10 -21.04
C GLY A 405 -13.30 -4.54 -21.44
N LYS A 406 -13.25 -4.76 -22.73
CA LYS A 406 -13.40 -6.09 -23.32
C LYS A 406 -12.10 -6.87 -23.21
N VAL A 407 -12.20 -8.13 -22.84
CA VAL A 407 -11.03 -9.01 -22.69
C VAL A 407 -10.43 -9.33 -24.05
N VAL A 408 -9.11 -9.15 -24.16
CA VAL A 408 -8.28 -9.63 -25.26
C VAL A 408 -7.07 -10.39 -24.70
N PHE A 409 -6.52 -11.33 -25.44
CA PHE A 409 -5.49 -12.26 -24.96
C PHE A 409 -4.12 -12.06 -25.59
N THR A 410 -4.01 -11.22 -26.60
CA THR A 410 -2.75 -10.93 -27.28
C THR A 410 -2.53 -9.42 -27.42
N ALA A 411 -1.26 -9.01 -27.49
CA ALA A 411 -0.90 -7.61 -27.71
C ALA A 411 -1.43 -7.11 -29.08
N GLU A 412 -1.37 -7.95 -30.10
CA GLU A 412 -1.87 -7.63 -31.43
C GLU A 412 -3.39 -7.37 -31.43
N ASP A 413 -4.14 -8.19 -30.71
CA ASP A 413 -5.59 -7.98 -30.58
C ASP A 413 -5.88 -6.70 -29.79
N ALA A 414 -5.11 -6.39 -28.74
CA ALA A 414 -5.27 -5.14 -28.01
C ALA A 414 -5.09 -3.91 -28.91
N GLU A 415 -4.06 -3.90 -29.73
CA GLU A 415 -3.81 -2.83 -30.71
C GLU A 415 -4.92 -2.74 -31.76
N ALA A 416 -5.32 -3.88 -32.33
CA ALA A 416 -6.36 -3.92 -33.38
C ALA A 416 -7.72 -3.47 -32.86
N TRP A 417 -8.10 -3.89 -31.68
CA TRP A 417 -9.39 -3.52 -31.08
C TRP A 417 -9.40 -2.06 -30.63
N ASN A 418 -8.31 -1.58 -30.06
CA ASN A 418 -8.18 -0.17 -29.71
C ASN A 418 -8.24 0.74 -30.95
N ALA A 419 -7.64 0.33 -32.07
CA ALA A 419 -7.69 1.06 -33.34
C ALA A 419 -9.13 1.19 -33.88
N ARG A 420 -10.02 0.26 -33.53
CA ARG A 420 -11.46 0.33 -33.84
C ARG A 420 -12.26 1.18 -32.85
N GLY A 421 -11.61 1.76 -31.83
CA GLY A 421 -12.23 2.55 -30.78
C GLY A 421 -12.83 1.73 -29.63
N GLU A 422 -12.46 0.47 -29.50
CA GLU A 422 -12.90 -0.37 -28.39
C GLU A 422 -11.94 -0.27 -27.21
N LYS A 423 -12.52 -0.22 -26.00
CA LYS A 423 -11.74 -0.28 -24.75
C LYS A 423 -11.50 -1.74 -24.39
N VAL A 424 -10.23 -2.08 -24.14
CA VAL A 424 -9.83 -3.47 -23.90
C VAL A 424 -9.03 -3.63 -22.62
N ILE A 425 -9.13 -4.82 -22.02
CA ILE A 425 -8.29 -5.30 -20.92
C ILE A 425 -7.43 -6.43 -21.50
N LEU A 426 -6.12 -6.26 -21.45
CA LEU A 426 -5.17 -7.28 -21.88
C LEU A 426 -4.98 -8.32 -20.78
N VAL A 427 -5.34 -9.57 -21.06
CA VAL A 427 -5.21 -10.69 -20.13
C VAL A 427 -4.14 -11.64 -20.64
N ARG A 428 -3.09 -11.82 -19.87
CA ARG A 428 -1.95 -12.68 -20.21
C ARG A 428 -1.60 -13.62 -19.07
N LEU A 429 -0.95 -14.72 -19.39
CA LEU A 429 -0.32 -15.56 -18.37
C LEU A 429 0.76 -14.75 -17.63
N GLU A 430 1.61 -14.11 -18.37
CA GLU A 430 2.60 -13.11 -17.96
C GLU A 430 2.89 -12.21 -19.17
N THR A 431 3.37 -11.00 -18.97
CA THR A 431 3.77 -10.12 -20.06
C THR A 431 5.27 -10.18 -20.30
N SER A 432 5.65 -9.94 -21.54
CA SER A 432 7.04 -9.78 -21.97
C SER A 432 7.25 -8.39 -22.59
N PRO A 433 8.49 -7.97 -22.84
CA PRO A 433 8.75 -6.70 -23.52
C PRO A 433 8.07 -6.55 -24.88
N GLU A 434 7.78 -7.65 -25.57
CA GLU A 434 7.05 -7.65 -26.84
C GLU A 434 5.60 -7.22 -26.69
N ASP A 435 5.02 -7.31 -25.52
CA ASP A 435 3.64 -6.92 -25.22
C ASP A 435 3.44 -5.42 -24.97
N ILE A 436 4.51 -4.62 -24.92
CA ILE A 436 4.48 -3.19 -24.55
C ILE A 436 3.47 -2.38 -25.37
N THR A 437 3.42 -2.58 -26.68
CA THR A 437 2.50 -1.87 -27.58
C THR A 437 1.04 -2.23 -27.28
N GLY A 438 0.77 -3.51 -27.05
CA GLY A 438 -0.55 -3.98 -26.62
C GLY A 438 -0.95 -3.47 -25.22
N MET A 439 0.01 -3.40 -24.32
CA MET A 439 -0.22 -2.82 -22.99
C MET A 439 -0.62 -1.33 -23.08
N LYS A 440 0.07 -0.55 -23.91
CA LYS A 440 -0.25 0.87 -24.17
C LYS A 440 -1.62 1.09 -24.81
N SER A 441 -2.09 0.11 -25.54
CA SER A 441 -3.39 0.15 -26.23
C SER A 441 -4.55 -0.32 -25.35
N SER A 442 -4.27 -0.77 -24.12
CA SER A 442 -5.24 -1.33 -23.20
C SER A 442 -5.60 -0.33 -22.10
N GLU A 443 -6.83 -0.40 -21.59
CA GLU A 443 -7.26 0.38 -20.42
C GLU A 443 -6.67 -0.19 -19.13
N GLY A 444 -6.33 -1.48 -19.13
CA GLY A 444 -5.71 -2.16 -18.01
C GLY A 444 -5.14 -3.52 -18.38
N ILE A 445 -4.30 -4.05 -17.50
CA ILE A 445 -3.59 -5.31 -17.68
C ILE A 445 -3.91 -6.25 -16.52
N LEU A 446 -4.21 -7.51 -16.86
CA LEU A 446 -4.45 -8.59 -15.91
C LEU A 446 -3.51 -9.75 -16.21
N THR A 447 -2.73 -10.18 -15.24
CA THR A 447 -1.86 -11.35 -15.41
C THR A 447 -2.14 -12.43 -14.37
N VAL A 448 -1.95 -13.68 -14.79
CA VAL A 448 -2.09 -14.85 -13.91
C VAL A 448 -0.86 -15.00 -13.01
N ARG A 449 0.32 -14.73 -13.55
CA ARG A 449 1.62 -14.81 -12.88
C ARG A 449 2.23 -13.43 -12.71
N GLY A 450 3.15 -13.31 -11.79
CA GLY A 450 3.93 -12.12 -11.54
C GLY A 450 3.58 -11.44 -10.21
N GLY A 451 4.57 -10.80 -9.64
CA GLY A 451 4.47 -10.02 -8.41
C GLY A 451 4.45 -8.52 -8.68
N MET A 452 4.62 -7.73 -7.62
CA MET A 452 4.67 -6.26 -7.66
C MET A 452 5.81 -5.70 -8.52
N THR A 453 6.81 -6.49 -8.80
CA THR A 453 8.01 -6.14 -9.56
C THR A 453 8.13 -6.89 -10.89
N SER A 454 7.08 -7.61 -11.28
CA SER A 454 7.02 -8.27 -12.60
C SER A 454 7.04 -7.24 -13.73
N HIS A 455 7.37 -7.70 -14.93
CA HIS A 455 7.36 -6.86 -16.13
C HIS A 455 6.03 -6.12 -16.30
N ALA A 456 4.91 -6.82 -16.16
CA ALA A 456 3.57 -6.21 -16.27
C ALA A 456 3.39 -5.07 -15.25
N ALA A 457 3.74 -5.30 -13.99
CA ALA A 457 3.60 -4.33 -12.91
C ALA A 457 4.46 -3.08 -13.13
N VAL A 458 5.73 -3.28 -13.49
CA VAL A 458 6.69 -2.18 -13.69
C VAL A 458 6.30 -1.31 -14.88
N VAL A 459 5.99 -1.95 -16.01
CA VAL A 459 5.63 -1.23 -17.23
C VAL A 459 4.29 -0.50 -17.07
N ALA A 460 3.29 -1.15 -16.49
CA ALA A 460 1.98 -0.51 -16.23
C ALA A 460 2.12 0.72 -15.34
N ARG A 461 2.90 0.64 -14.26
CA ARG A 461 3.18 1.81 -13.41
C ARG A 461 3.89 2.94 -14.16
N GLY A 462 4.84 2.59 -15.02
CA GLY A 462 5.53 3.57 -15.86
C GLY A 462 4.59 4.29 -16.81
N MET A 463 3.60 3.59 -17.33
CA MET A 463 2.59 4.12 -18.26
C MET A 463 1.43 4.82 -17.55
N GLY A 464 1.24 4.59 -16.26
CA GLY A 464 0.06 5.04 -15.52
C GLY A 464 -1.20 4.22 -15.81
N GLU A 465 -1.03 3.00 -16.31
CA GLU A 465 -2.15 2.09 -16.63
C GLU A 465 -2.47 1.17 -15.45
N CYS A 466 -3.76 0.88 -15.27
CA CYS A 466 -4.24 -0.04 -14.25
C CYS A 466 -3.65 -1.45 -14.46
N CYS A 467 -3.15 -2.06 -13.40
CA CYS A 467 -2.66 -3.44 -13.48
C CYS A 467 -3.02 -4.26 -12.24
N VAL A 468 -3.59 -5.43 -12.48
CA VAL A 468 -3.75 -6.49 -11.50
C VAL A 468 -2.87 -7.65 -11.94
N SER A 469 -1.90 -8.02 -11.13
CA SER A 469 -0.95 -9.09 -11.46
C SER A 469 -1.05 -10.26 -10.48
N GLY A 470 -0.56 -11.42 -10.90
CA GLY A 470 -0.47 -12.56 -10.00
C GLY A 470 -1.80 -13.14 -9.52
N CYS A 471 -2.87 -13.08 -10.32
CA CYS A 471 -4.13 -13.74 -10.01
C CYS A 471 -4.04 -15.24 -10.31
N GLY A 472 -3.43 -15.99 -9.39
CA GLY A 472 -3.17 -17.45 -9.55
C GLY A 472 -4.41 -18.33 -9.62
N ASP A 473 -5.59 -17.80 -9.23
CA ASP A 473 -6.85 -18.53 -9.30
C ASP A 473 -7.44 -18.57 -10.72
N ILE A 474 -6.88 -17.80 -11.65
CA ILE A 474 -7.27 -17.84 -13.05
C ILE A 474 -6.78 -19.14 -13.70
N VAL A 475 -7.69 -19.86 -14.33
CA VAL A 475 -7.35 -21.00 -15.21
C VAL A 475 -7.42 -20.49 -16.65
N MET A 476 -6.24 -20.31 -17.26
CA MET A 476 -6.09 -19.74 -18.61
C MET A 476 -6.18 -20.82 -19.70
N ASP A 477 -6.94 -20.53 -20.75
CA ASP A 477 -6.99 -21.31 -22.00
C ASP A 477 -6.72 -20.33 -23.17
N GLU A 478 -5.42 -20.12 -23.45
CA GLU A 478 -5.02 -19.15 -24.47
C GLU A 478 -5.43 -19.57 -25.89
N GLU A 479 -5.44 -20.89 -26.18
CA GLU A 479 -5.81 -21.41 -27.50
C GLU A 479 -7.27 -21.10 -27.85
N ASN A 480 -8.16 -21.24 -26.87
CA ASN A 480 -9.58 -20.97 -27.04
C ASN A 480 -9.98 -19.54 -26.62
N LYS A 481 -9.01 -18.69 -26.30
CA LYS A 481 -9.20 -17.29 -25.91
C LYS A 481 -10.27 -17.13 -24.82
N LYS A 482 -10.09 -17.83 -23.70
CA LYS A 482 -10.98 -17.76 -22.53
C LYS A 482 -10.20 -18.08 -21.25
N PHE A 483 -10.76 -17.67 -20.12
CA PHE A 483 -10.29 -18.09 -18.80
C PHE A 483 -11.48 -18.33 -17.85
N THR A 484 -11.24 -19.07 -16.78
CA THR A 484 -12.18 -19.25 -15.69
C THR A 484 -11.64 -18.65 -14.41
N LEU A 485 -12.53 -17.98 -13.67
CA LEU A 485 -12.22 -17.35 -12.38
C LEU A 485 -13.49 -17.30 -11.54
N GLY A 486 -13.42 -17.75 -10.29
CA GLY A 486 -14.55 -17.72 -9.38
C GLY A 486 -15.80 -18.46 -9.89
N GLY A 487 -15.60 -19.56 -10.62
CA GLY A 487 -16.68 -20.36 -11.23
C GLY A 487 -17.29 -19.74 -12.49
N LYS A 488 -16.76 -18.62 -12.98
CA LYS A 488 -17.23 -17.92 -14.18
C LYS A 488 -16.27 -18.11 -15.34
N THR A 489 -16.79 -18.29 -16.56
CA THR A 489 -16.01 -18.37 -17.78
C THR A 489 -16.09 -17.05 -18.54
N ILE A 490 -14.93 -16.44 -18.78
CA ILE A 490 -14.77 -15.17 -19.51
C ILE A 490 -14.11 -15.47 -20.85
N LYS A 491 -14.77 -15.03 -21.93
CA LYS A 491 -14.30 -15.21 -23.32
C LYS A 491 -13.81 -13.88 -23.88
N GLU A 492 -13.01 -13.95 -24.94
CA GLU A 492 -12.62 -12.75 -25.68
C GLU A 492 -13.84 -11.91 -26.07
N GLY A 493 -13.76 -10.61 -25.78
CA GLY A 493 -14.88 -9.67 -26.02
C GLY A 493 -15.84 -9.49 -24.85
N ASP A 494 -15.81 -10.37 -23.86
CA ASP A 494 -16.60 -10.16 -22.64
C ASP A 494 -16.01 -9.00 -21.82
N PHE A 495 -16.88 -8.23 -21.14
CA PHE A 495 -16.43 -7.15 -20.28
C PHE A 495 -16.00 -7.64 -18.91
N ILE A 496 -14.87 -7.14 -18.46
CA ILE A 496 -14.44 -7.21 -17.06
C ILE A 496 -14.06 -5.82 -16.57
N SER A 497 -14.05 -5.66 -15.26
CA SER A 497 -13.54 -4.48 -14.57
C SER A 497 -12.49 -4.91 -13.57
N ILE A 498 -11.37 -4.20 -13.53
CA ILE A 498 -10.26 -4.50 -12.62
C ILE A 498 -9.89 -3.27 -11.80
N ASP A 499 -9.55 -3.51 -10.54
CA ASP A 499 -9.11 -2.48 -9.61
C ASP A 499 -7.62 -2.69 -9.29
N GLY A 500 -6.78 -1.89 -9.90
CA GLY A 500 -5.34 -1.94 -9.71
C GLY A 500 -4.85 -1.48 -8.34
N THR A 501 -5.72 -0.87 -7.54
CA THR A 501 -5.42 -0.46 -6.17
C THR A 501 -5.66 -1.61 -5.19
N THR A 502 -6.79 -2.30 -5.31
CA THR A 502 -7.19 -3.40 -4.41
C THR A 502 -6.80 -4.78 -4.91
N GLY A 503 -6.60 -4.94 -6.23
CA GLY A 503 -6.41 -6.22 -6.89
C GLY A 503 -7.70 -6.95 -7.23
N ASN A 504 -8.85 -6.38 -6.98
CA ASN A 504 -10.15 -7.01 -7.24
C ASN A 504 -10.48 -7.07 -8.73
N ILE A 505 -11.11 -8.17 -9.13
CA ILE A 505 -11.55 -8.43 -10.51
C ILE A 505 -13.05 -8.67 -10.49
N TYR A 506 -13.77 -7.97 -11.35
CA TYR A 506 -15.23 -8.01 -11.44
C TYR A 506 -15.69 -8.44 -12.82
N GLU A 507 -16.78 -9.21 -12.88
CA GLU A 507 -17.46 -9.51 -14.13
C GLU A 507 -18.28 -8.30 -14.58
N GLY A 508 -18.26 -8.00 -15.88
CA GLY A 508 -19.07 -6.94 -16.47
C GLY A 508 -18.49 -5.54 -16.35
N LYS A 509 -19.32 -4.56 -16.63
CA LYS A 509 -18.96 -3.14 -16.64
C LYS A 509 -19.22 -2.50 -15.28
N ILE A 510 -18.22 -1.81 -14.76
CA ILE A 510 -18.39 -0.88 -13.64
C ILE A 510 -17.95 0.49 -14.15
N ALA A 511 -18.80 1.51 -13.99
CA ALA A 511 -18.49 2.86 -14.42
C ALA A 511 -17.25 3.41 -13.70
N THR A 512 -16.40 4.12 -14.44
CA THR A 512 -15.18 4.77 -13.93
C THR A 512 -15.33 6.30 -13.98
N VAL A 513 -14.61 6.97 -13.08
CA VAL A 513 -14.50 8.43 -13.01
C VAL A 513 -13.03 8.79 -13.24
N ASP A 514 -12.78 9.75 -14.13
CA ASP A 514 -11.42 10.19 -14.43
C ASP A 514 -10.74 10.85 -13.22
N ALA A 515 -9.42 10.80 -13.20
CA ALA A 515 -8.59 11.44 -12.19
C ALA A 515 -8.83 12.95 -12.17
N GLN A 516 -9.08 13.50 -10.97
CA GLN A 516 -9.27 14.93 -10.76
C GLN A 516 -8.19 15.47 -9.83
N ILE A 517 -7.30 16.31 -10.37
CA ILE A 517 -6.26 16.98 -9.58
C ILE A 517 -6.81 18.34 -9.16
N SER A 518 -6.95 18.55 -7.84
CA SER A 518 -7.41 19.81 -7.26
C SER A 518 -6.29 20.83 -7.10
N GLY A 519 -6.65 22.12 -6.86
CA GLY A 519 -5.68 23.15 -6.48
C GLY A 519 -4.95 22.87 -5.18
N ASP A 520 -5.54 22.09 -4.29
CA ASP A 520 -4.93 21.67 -3.03
C ASP A 520 -3.75 20.74 -3.24
N PHE A 521 -3.81 19.90 -4.26
CA PHE A 521 -2.68 19.07 -4.69
C PHE A 521 -1.44 19.94 -5.01
N GLY A 522 -1.64 21.00 -5.80
CA GLY A 522 -0.56 21.93 -6.14
C GLY A 522 0.02 22.65 -4.92
N ARG A 523 -0.81 23.04 -3.98
CA ARG A 523 -0.37 23.67 -2.71
C ARG A 523 0.49 22.73 -1.88
N ILE A 524 0.02 21.50 -1.66
CA ILE A 524 0.75 20.47 -0.90
C ILE A 524 2.09 20.15 -1.57
N MET A 525 2.10 19.97 -2.87
CA MET A 525 3.34 19.67 -3.60
C MET A 525 4.32 20.84 -3.58
N GLY A 526 3.83 22.07 -3.63
CA GLY A 526 4.65 23.27 -3.46
C GLY A 526 5.31 23.33 -2.07
N TRP A 527 4.59 22.99 -1.02
CA TRP A 527 5.15 22.90 0.33
C TRP A 527 6.15 21.75 0.44
N ALA A 528 5.85 20.59 -0.14
CA ALA A 528 6.78 19.46 -0.16
C ALA A 528 8.12 19.86 -0.80
N ASP A 529 8.10 20.51 -1.95
CA ASP A 529 9.32 20.97 -2.63
C ASP A 529 10.09 22.00 -1.81
N LYS A 530 9.40 22.85 -1.07
CA LYS A 530 10.02 23.86 -0.19
C LYS A 530 10.84 23.23 0.94
N TYR A 531 10.42 22.08 1.46
CA TYR A 531 11.03 21.48 2.65
C TYR A 531 11.94 20.29 2.34
N ARG A 532 11.72 19.55 1.26
CA ARG A 532 12.57 18.40 0.92
C ARG A 532 14.01 18.82 0.56
N LYS A 533 14.94 17.96 0.90
CA LYS A 533 16.35 18.06 0.51
C LYS A 533 16.74 17.07 -0.58
N LEU A 534 16.10 15.89 -0.51
CA LEU A 534 16.33 14.83 -1.47
C LEU A 534 15.73 15.22 -2.82
N GLY A 535 16.50 15.13 -3.88
CA GLY A 535 16.02 15.32 -5.26
C GLY A 535 15.14 14.17 -5.69
N VAL A 536 14.24 14.42 -6.64
CA VAL A 536 13.35 13.39 -7.22
C VAL A 536 13.47 13.41 -8.73
N ARG A 537 13.96 12.31 -9.29
CA ARG A 537 14.07 12.05 -10.73
C ARG A 537 13.07 10.98 -11.13
N THR A 538 12.99 10.70 -12.41
CA THR A 538 12.11 9.66 -12.96
C THR A 538 12.87 8.60 -13.72
N ASN A 539 12.30 7.39 -13.78
CA ASN A 539 12.69 6.35 -14.71
C ASN A 539 11.82 6.49 -15.95
N ALA A 540 12.41 6.87 -17.07
CA ALA A 540 11.67 7.11 -18.31
C ALA A 540 12.51 6.75 -19.52
N ASP A 541 11.90 6.05 -20.47
CA ASP A 541 12.55 5.56 -21.69
C ASP A 541 11.98 6.22 -22.96
N THR A 542 10.89 6.97 -22.83
CA THR A 542 10.19 7.65 -23.93
C THR A 542 10.01 9.14 -23.66
N PRO A 543 9.94 9.97 -24.68
CA PRO A 543 9.66 11.40 -24.51
C PRO A 543 8.33 11.69 -23.83
N ARG A 544 7.31 10.87 -24.10
CA ARG A 544 5.99 10.96 -23.46
C ARG A 544 6.08 10.79 -21.95
N ASP A 545 6.76 9.73 -21.51
CA ASP A 545 6.91 9.43 -20.09
C ASP A 545 7.77 10.50 -19.40
N ALA A 546 8.82 10.95 -20.07
CA ALA A 546 9.68 12.02 -19.56
C ALA A 546 8.90 13.34 -19.39
N ALA A 547 8.09 13.72 -20.38
CA ALA A 547 7.25 14.91 -20.31
C ALA A 547 6.20 14.81 -19.20
N LYS A 548 5.56 13.64 -19.05
CA LYS A 548 4.59 13.40 -17.97
C LYS A 548 5.23 13.48 -16.60
N ALA A 549 6.38 12.86 -16.43
CA ALA A 549 7.12 12.92 -15.17
C ALA A 549 7.52 14.36 -14.81
N ARG A 550 7.93 15.12 -15.78
CA ARG A 550 8.29 16.52 -15.59
C ARG A 550 7.09 17.38 -15.20
N GLU A 551 5.95 17.17 -15.83
CA GLU A 551 4.68 17.78 -15.43
C GLU A 551 4.36 17.47 -13.95
N LEU A 552 4.65 16.26 -13.50
CA LEU A 552 4.46 15.82 -12.12
C LEU A 552 5.58 16.25 -11.16
N GLY A 553 6.60 16.97 -11.65
CA GLY A 553 7.64 17.60 -10.87
C GLY A 553 8.98 16.86 -10.80
N ALA A 554 9.24 15.95 -11.72
CA ALA A 554 10.56 15.30 -11.82
C ALA A 554 11.65 16.31 -12.21
N GLU A 555 12.79 16.19 -11.56
CA GLU A 555 13.94 17.09 -11.72
C GLU A 555 14.99 16.55 -12.70
N GLY A 556 14.71 15.45 -13.34
CA GLY A 556 15.58 14.79 -14.30
C GLY A 556 15.15 13.34 -14.54
N ILE A 557 15.93 12.64 -15.35
CA ILE A 557 15.82 11.19 -15.55
C ILE A 557 16.95 10.53 -14.76
N GLY A 558 16.61 9.68 -13.81
CA GLY A 558 17.57 8.90 -13.04
C GLY A 558 17.91 7.55 -13.67
N LEU A 559 17.04 7.06 -14.57
CA LEU A 559 17.26 5.84 -15.33
C LEU A 559 16.52 5.91 -16.67
N CYS A 560 17.28 5.83 -17.75
CA CYS A 560 16.79 5.49 -19.07
C CYS A 560 17.33 4.11 -19.44
N ARG A 561 16.43 3.13 -19.65
CA ARG A 561 16.76 1.76 -20.06
C ARG A 561 16.80 1.70 -21.58
N THR A 562 17.99 1.60 -22.16
CA THR A 562 18.15 1.63 -23.62
C THR A 562 17.58 0.42 -24.33
N GLU A 563 17.52 -0.74 -23.65
CA GLU A 563 16.93 -1.96 -24.17
C GLU A 563 15.46 -1.82 -24.58
N HIS A 564 14.69 -0.99 -23.88
CA HIS A 564 13.28 -0.79 -24.17
C HIS A 564 13.03 -0.08 -25.51
N MET A 565 14.05 0.54 -26.06
CA MET A 565 13.99 1.27 -27.34
C MET A 565 14.07 0.34 -28.57
N PHE A 566 14.44 -0.94 -28.36
CA PHE A 566 14.70 -1.88 -29.47
C PHE A 566 13.52 -2.77 -29.86
N PHE A 567 12.43 -2.77 -29.07
CA PHE A 567 11.30 -3.67 -29.34
C PHE A 567 10.35 -3.19 -30.47
N ASP A 568 10.56 -2.01 -31.00
CA ASP A 568 9.82 -1.53 -32.16
C ASP A 568 10.14 -2.41 -33.38
N PRO A 569 9.14 -2.85 -34.17
CA PRO A 569 9.34 -3.74 -35.33
C PRO A 569 10.38 -3.28 -36.34
N GLU A 570 10.53 -1.98 -36.54
CA GLU A 570 11.53 -1.44 -37.46
C GLU A 570 12.95 -1.54 -36.92
N ARG A 571 13.10 -1.54 -35.59
CA ARG A 571 14.39 -1.47 -34.90
C ARG A 571 14.91 -2.85 -34.50
N ILE A 572 14.01 -3.76 -34.13
CA ILE A 572 14.36 -5.08 -33.63
C ILE A 572 15.15 -5.91 -34.65
N GLU A 573 14.87 -5.76 -35.94
CA GLU A 573 15.59 -6.46 -36.99
C GLU A 573 17.08 -6.13 -37.01
N ALA A 574 17.43 -4.84 -36.98
CA ALA A 574 18.83 -4.40 -36.94
C ALA A 574 19.54 -4.88 -35.67
N PHE A 575 18.82 -4.87 -34.56
CA PHE A 575 19.33 -5.37 -33.27
C PHE A 575 19.57 -6.86 -33.29
N ARG A 576 18.67 -7.64 -33.88
CA ARG A 576 18.86 -9.09 -34.11
C ARG A 576 20.03 -9.40 -35.04
N GLU A 577 20.24 -8.58 -36.08
CA GLU A 577 21.45 -8.68 -36.94
C GLU A 577 22.73 -8.47 -36.13
N MET A 578 22.74 -7.47 -35.24
CA MET A 578 23.87 -7.22 -34.35
C MET A 578 24.17 -8.42 -33.45
N ILE A 579 23.13 -9.00 -32.82
CA ILE A 579 23.25 -10.15 -31.90
C ILE A 579 23.79 -11.38 -32.65
N CYS A 580 23.31 -11.63 -33.85
CA CYS A 580 23.66 -12.81 -34.64
C CYS A 580 24.92 -12.64 -35.55
N SER A 581 25.64 -11.54 -35.39
CA SER A 581 26.88 -11.27 -36.11
C SER A 581 28.02 -12.17 -35.62
N ASP A 582 28.79 -12.74 -36.56
CA ASP A 582 29.94 -13.57 -36.26
C ASP A 582 31.26 -12.79 -36.21
N THR A 583 31.32 -11.63 -36.86
CA THR A 583 32.51 -10.81 -36.93
C THR A 583 32.26 -9.38 -36.39
N VAL A 584 33.35 -8.70 -36.05
CA VAL A 584 33.30 -7.30 -35.62
C VAL A 584 32.71 -6.41 -36.71
N GLU A 585 33.13 -6.64 -37.97
CA GLU A 585 32.69 -5.87 -39.11
C GLU A 585 31.18 -6.04 -39.35
N GLU A 586 30.65 -7.22 -39.26
CA GLU A 586 29.20 -7.48 -39.33
C GLU A 586 28.45 -6.76 -38.22
N ARG A 587 28.97 -6.80 -37.00
CA ARG A 587 28.37 -6.16 -35.82
C ARG A 587 28.37 -4.66 -35.98
N GLU A 588 29.48 -4.06 -36.41
CA GLU A 588 29.60 -2.62 -36.66
C GLU A 588 28.59 -2.14 -37.70
N LYS A 589 28.39 -2.91 -38.78
CA LYS A 589 27.39 -2.58 -39.80
C LYS A 589 25.96 -2.60 -39.26
N ALA A 590 25.64 -3.57 -38.40
CA ALA A 590 24.33 -3.63 -37.73
C ALA A 590 24.17 -2.44 -36.75
N LEU A 591 25.21 -2.12 -36.01
CA LEU A 591 25.21 -0.99 -35.07
C LEU A 591 25.07 0.37 -35.76
N GLU A 592 25.64 0.53 -36.97
CA GLU A 592 25.46 1.72 -37.81
C GLU A 592 23.99 1.94 -38.18
N LYS A 593 23.18 0.90 -38.30
CA LYS A 593 21.74 0.98 -38.56
C LYS A 593 20.97 1.37 -37.31
N ILE A 594 21.43 1.00 -36.13
CA ILE A 594 20.79 1.25 -34.83
C ILE A 594 21.08 2.66 -34.33
N GLU A 595 22.29 3.16 -34.54
CA GLU A 595 22.75 4.44 -33.98
C GLU A 595 21.80 5.60 -34.27
N PRO A 596 21.32 5.83 -35.49
CA PRO A 596 20.40 6.95 -35.76
C PRO A 596 19.10 6.91 -34.96
N TYR A 597 18.55 5.73 -34.73
CA TYR A 597 17.34 5.54 -33.90
C TYR A 597 17.61 5.93 -32.45
N GLN A 598 18.72 5.43 -31.88
CA GLN A 598 19.11 5.76 -30.52
C GLN A 598 19.44 7.24 -30.36
N GLN A 599 20.13 7.84 -31.31
CA GLN A 599 20.45 9.26 -31.29
C GLN A 599 19.18 10.11 -31.29
N ASP A 600 18.19 9.78 -32.07
CA ASP A 600 16.91 10.51 -32.10
C ASP A 600 16.12 10.33 -30.80
N ASP A 601 16.09 9.11 -30.24
CA ASP A 601 15.46 8.83 -28.97
C ASP A 601 16.06 9.68 -27.84
N PHE A 602 17.38 9.72 -27.77
CA PHE A 602 18.10 10.49 -26.74
C PHE A 602 17.92 11.99 -26.93
N ARG A 603 17.94 12.47 -28.17
CA ARG A 603 17.65 13.87 -28.49
C ARG A 603 16.28 14.29 -27.95
N GLN A 604 15.25 13.47 -28.18
CA GLN A 604 13.91 13.75 -27.70
C GLN A 604 13.82 13.75 -26.17
N LEU A 605 14.54 12.85 -25.50
CA LEU A 605 14.60 12.82 -24.04
C LEU A 605 15.31 14.05 -23.47
N PHE A 606 16.42 14.48 -24.05
CA PHE A 606 17.11 15.71 -23.65
C PHE A 606 16.24 16.95 -23.85
N GLU A 607 15.50 17.03 -24.93
CA GLU A 607 14.57 18.13 -25.18
C GLU A 607 13.42 18.12 -24.17
N ALA A 608 12.84 16.96 -23.87
CA ALA A 608 11.76 16.84 -22.89
C ALA A 608 12.20 17.25 -21.48
N MET A 609 13.47 17.04 -21.14
CA MET A 609 14.02 17.41 -19.84
C MET A 609 14.55 18.85 -19.74
N GLU A 610 14.62 19.57 -20.85
CA GLU A 610 14.98 21.01 -20.90
C GLU A 610 16.25 21.38 -20.10
N GLY A 611 17.30 20.58 -20.23
CA GLY A 611 18.57 20.80 -19.55
C GLY A 611 18.72 20.18 -18.15
N ASN A 612 17.67 19.54 -17.64
CA ASN A 612 17.78 18.74 -16.43
C ASN A 612 18.62 17.46 -16.67
N PRO A 613 19.20 16.87 -15.63
CA PRO A 613 20.03 15.67 -15.76
C PRO A 613 19.28 14.49 -16.40
N VAL A 614 19.94 13.79 -17.30
CA VAL A 614 19.44 12.55 -17.91
C VAL A 614 20.52 11.48 -17.77
N THR A 615 20.20 10.44 -16.99
CA THR A 615 21.07 9.28 -16.81
C THR A 615 20.66 8.18 -17.77
N ILE A 616 21.55 7.81 -18.67
CA ILE A 616 21.32 6.79 -19.68
C ILE A 616 22.19 5.56 -19.37
N ARG A 617 21.53 4.45 -19.14
CA ARG A 617 22.18 3.17 -18.89
C ARG A 617 22.48 2.45 -20.20
N PHE A 618 23.69 1.93 -20.33
CA PHE A 618 24.04 1.06 -21.42
C PHE A 618 23.21 -0.22 -21.40
N LEU A 619 23.15 -0.90 -22.55
CA LEU A 619 22.43 -2.15 -22.73
C LEU A 619 22.75 -3.14 -21.60
N ASP A 620 21.71 -3.62 -20.90
CA ASP A 620 21.85 -4.45 -19.71
C ASP A 620 21.39 -5.91 -19.87
N PRO A 621 20.23 -6.22 -20.50
CA PRO A 621 19.73 -7.59 -20.53
C PRO A 621 20.59 -8.55 -21.37
N PRO A 622 20.49 -9.85 -21.10
CA PRO A 622 21.10 -10.86 -21.94
C PRO A 622 20.55 -10.82 -23.37
N LEU A 623 21.43 -11.05 -24.36
CA LEU A 623 21.07 -10.93 -25.78
C LEU A 623 20.01 -11.92 -26.26
N HIS A 624 19.86 -13.06 -25.58
CA HIS A 624 18.85 -14.06 -25.95
C HIS A 624 17.41 -13.58 -25.81
N GLU A 625 17.17 -12.51 -25.01
CA GLU A 625 15.83 -11.94 -24.86
C GLU A 625 15.30 -11.27 -26.14
N PHE A 626 16.18 -10.94 -27.06
CA PHE A 626 15.83 -10.20 -28.29
C PHE A 626 15.79 -11.08 -29.54
N VAL A 627 16.20 -12.32 -29.45
CA VAL A 627 16.29 -13.22 -30.62
C VAL A 627 14.90 -13.66 -31.09
N PRO A 628 14.73 -13.96 -32.39
CA PRO A 628 13.45 -14.43 -32.90
C PRO A 628 13.09 -15.81 -32.36
N ASN A 629 11.80 -16.00 -32.06
CA ASN A 629 11.28 -17.24 -31.48
C ASN A 629 10.46 -18.09 -32.46
N THR A 630 10.03 -17.48 -33.58
CA THR A 630 9.22 -18.19 -34.59
C THR A 630 10.02 -18.58 -35.84
N GLU A 631 9.66 -19.67 -36.48
CA GLU A 631 10.29 -20.11 -37.71
C GLU A 631 10.30 -19.07 -38.85
N PRO A 632 9.17 -18.32 -39.11
CA PRO A 632 9.19 -17.30 -40.14
C PRO A 632 10.16 -16.13 -39.83
N GLU A 633 10.25 -15.70 -38.56
CA GLU A 633 11.17 -14.64 -38.15
C GLU A 633 12.63 -15.08 -38.26
N ILE A 634 12.93 -16.33 -37.86
CA ILE A 634 14.27 -16.93 -37.98
C ILE A 634 14.68 -17.01 -39.47
N LYS A 635 13.77 -17.44 -40.33
CA LYS A 635 14.01 -17.50 -41.78
C LYS A 635 14.24 -16.10 -42.37
N ALA A 636 13.44 -15.11 -42.00
CA ALA A 636 13.59 -13.74 -42.45
C ALA A 636 14.96 -13.16 -42.05
N LEU A 637 15.38 -13.40 -40.81
CA LEU A 637 16.68 -12.96 -40.34
C LEU A 637 17.83 -13.68 -41.06
N ALA A 638 17.71 -14.99 -41.30
CA ALA A 638 18.69 -15.79 -42.03
C ALA A 638 18.87 -15.28 -43.46
N ASP A 639 17.77 -15.05 -44.17
CA ASP A 639 17.79 -14.52 -45.57
C ASP A 639 18.45 -13.13 -45.60
N LYS A 640 18.15 -12.27 -44.65
CA LYS A 640 18.71 -10.92 -44.56
C LYS A 640 20.19 -10.87 -44.25
N MET A 641 20.68 -11.80 -43.41
CA MET A 641 22.09 -11.89 -43.05
C MET A 641 22.93 -12.78 -44.03
N GLY A 642 22.28 -13.39 -44.99
CA GLY A 642 22.97 -14.36 -45.90
C GLY A 642 23.43 -15.61 -45.18
N LYS A 643 22.75 -16.02 -44.12
CA LYS A 643 23.02 -17.25 -43.34
C LYS A 643 21.92 -18.28 -43.52
N THR A 644 22.21 -19.52 -43.15
CA THR A 644 21.19 -20.56 -43.16
C THR A 644 20.33 -20.50 -41.89
N VAL A 645 19.11 -21.04 -41.96
CA VAL A 645 18.22 -21.13 -40.81
C VAL A 645 18.89 -21.90 -39.67
N GLU A 646 19.63 -22.98 -40.00
CA GLU A 646 20.36 -23.78 -39.04
C GLU A 646 21.47 -23.00 -38.35
N GLN A 647 22.18 -22.12 -39.07
CA GLN A 647 23.19 -21.23 -38.47
C GLN A 647 22.56 -20.24 -37.47
N ILE A 648 21.45 -19.63 -37.82
CA ILE A 648 20.72 -18.73 -36.90
C ILE A 648 20.22 -19.48 -35.68
N LYS A 649 19.63 -20.66 -35.85
CA LYS A 649 19.20 -21.52 -34.72
C LYS A 649 20.34 -21.91 -33.80
N ALA A 650 21.51 -22.22 -34.36
CA ALA A 650 22.70 -22.52 -33.57
C ALA A 650 23.19 -21.35 -32.75
N ILE A 651 23.18 -20.14 -33.32
CA ILE A 651 23.52 -18.91 -32.60
C ILE A 651 22.53 -18.67 -31.44
N ILE A 652 21.23 -18.77 -31.69
CA ILE A 652 20.18 -18.63 -30.70
C ILE A 652 20.36 -19.62 -29.55
N THR A 653 20.59 -20.88 -29.88
CA THR A 653 20.84 -21.95 -28.89
C THR A 653 22.09 -21.67 -28.06
N GLY A 654 23.14 -21.13 -28.68
CA GLY A 654 24.39 -20.78 -28.03
C GLY A 654 24.28 -19.59 -27.09
N LEU A 655 23.29 -18.72 -27.31
CA LEU A 655 23.01 -17.54 -26.45
C LEU A 655 22.18 -17.91 -25.23
N HIS A 656 21.54 -19.08 -25.24
CA HIS A 656 20.65 -19.46 -24.12
C HIS A 656 21.49 -19.83 -22.89
N GLU A 657 21.15 -19.21 -21.78
CA GLU A 657 21.84 -19.37 -20.49
C GLU A 657 20.93 -20.06 -19.46
N PHE A 658 21.50 -20.88 -18.59
CA PHE A 658 20.76 -21.52 -17.49
C PHE A 658 20.35 -20.53 -16.42
N ASN A 659 21.16 -19.51 -16.18
CA ASN A 659 20.87 -18.44 -15.23
C ASN A 659 21.21 -17.08 -15.87
N PRO A 660 20.28 -16.52 -16.67
CA PRO A 660 20.53 -15.27 -17.38
C PRO A 660 20.87 -14.09 -16.50
N MET A 661 20.31 -14.04 -15.28
CA MET A 661 20.55 -12.95 -14.33
C MET A 661 22.02 -12.88 -13.88
N MET A 662 22.72 -14.00 -13.87
CA MET A 662 24.12 -14.16 -13.50
C MET A 662 25.06 -14.31 -14.71
N GLY A 663 24.52 -14.16 -15.90
CA GLY A 663 25.21 -14.51 -17.16
C GLY A 663 25.85 -13.34 -17.90
N HIS A 664 25.83 -13.47 -19.22
CA HIS A 664 26.42 -12.52 -20.17
C HIS A 664 25.49 -11.34 -20.44
N ARG A 665 25.55 -10.37 -19.56
CA ARG A 665 24.72 -9.14 -19.62
C ARG A 665 25.47 -7.95 -19.04
N GLY A 666 24.89 -6.77 -19.13
CA GLY A 666 25.42 -5.53 -18.57
C GLY A 666 26.80 -5.15 -19.12
N CYS A 667 27.72 -4.72 -18.28
CA CYS A 667 29.07 -4.34 -18.70
C CYS A 667 29.86 -5.53 -19.32
N ARG A 668 29.47 -6.75 -19.04
CA ARG A 668 30.08 -7.94 -19.64
C ARG A 668 29.88 -7.98 -21.16
N LEU A 669 28.71 -7.46 -21.64
CA LEU A 669 28.46 -7.30 -23.07
C LEU A 669 29.42 -6.30 -23.71
N THR A 670 29.65 -5.15 -23.05
CA THR A 670 30.55 -4.12 -23.56
C THR A 670 32.02 -4.46 -23.40
N VAL A 671 32.38 -5.35 -22.52
CA VAL A 671 33.72 -5.94 -22.48
C VAL A 671 33.95 -6.92 -23.62
N THR A 672 32.95 -7.78 -23.89
CA THR A 672 33.04 -8.79 -24.97
C THR A 672 32.89 -8.14 -26.36
N TYR A 673 31.98 -7.16 -26.48
CA TYR A 673 31.64 -6.46 -27.70
C TYR A 673 31.81 -4.93 -27.52
N PRO A 674 33.05 -4.41 -27.47
CA PRO A 674 33.30 -2.99 -27.23
C PRO A 674 32.62 -2.03 -28.21
N GLU A 675 32.28 -2.50 -29.38
CA GLU A 675 31.59 -1.75 -30.43
C GLU A 675 30.21 -1.23 -29.97
N ILE A 676 29.55 -1.96 -29.07
CA ILE A 676 28.28 -1.54 -28.48
C ILE A 676 28.46 -0.27 -27.65
N ALA A 677 29.52 -0.22 -26.85
CA ALA A 677 29.84 0.97 -26.04
C ALA A 677 30.15 2.18 -26.92
N VAL A 678 30.87 1.97 -28.03
CA VAL A 678 31.16 3.02 -29.01
C VAL A 678 29.86 3.58 -29.60
N MET A 679 29.00 2.70 -30.10
CA MET A 679 27.73 3.11 -30.72
C MET A 679 26.84 3.88 -29.75
N GLN A 680 26.62 3.35 -28.54
CA GLN A 680 25.75 4.00 -27.57
C GLN A 680 26.32 5.34 -27.12
N THR A 681 27.63 5.44 -26.93
CA THR A 681 28.27 6.73 -26.60
C THR A 681 28.12 7.73 -27.73
N GLN A 682 28.32 7.31 -28.98
CA GLN A 682 28.10 8.16 -30.15
C GLN A 682 26.65 8.68 -30.18
N ALA A 683 25.68 7.82 -29.99
CA ALA A 683 24.27 8.18 -30.03
C ALA A 683 23.94 9.22 -28.92
N ILE A 684 24.41 8.97 -27.69
CA ILE A 684 24.17 9.88 -26.56
C ILE A 684 24.82 11.25 -26.80
N ILE A 685 26.08 11.27 -27.14
CA ILE A 685 26.87 12.51 -27.27
C ILE A 685 26.42 13.32 -28.50
N ARG A 686 26.16 12.67 -29.62
CA ARG A 686 25.63 13.34 -30.82
C ARG A 686 24.26 13.97 -30.56
N ALA A 687 23.37 13.25 -29.88
CA ALA A 687 22.08 13.78 -29.45
C ALA A 687 22.24 14.99 -28.52
N ALA A 688 23.12 14.91 -27.56
CA ALA A 688 23.41 16.02 -26.63
C ALA A 688 23.99 17.24 -27.36
N ILE A 689 24.87 17.03 -28.35
CA ILE A 689 25.44 18.09 -29.19
C ILE A 689 24.35 18.80 -29.97
N GLU A 690 23.42 18.05 -30.62
CA GLU A 690 22.29 18.63 -31.36
C GLU A 690 21.45 19.53 -30.45
N VAL A 691 21.09 19.03 -29.25
CA VAL A 691 20.28 19.79 -28.31
C VAL A 691 21.04 20.99 -27.75
N LYS A 692 22.33 20.87 -27.48
CA LYS A 692 23.16 21.97 -27.00
C LYS A 692 23.28 23.09 -28.05
N LYS A 693 23.35 22.75 -29.32
CA LYS A 693 23.34 23.71 -30.40
C LYS A 693 22.01 24.44 -30.55
N ALA A 694 20.89 23.74 -30.35
CA ALA A 694 19.55 24.30 -30.38
C ALA A 694 19.23 25.15 -29.14
N HIS A 695 19.77 24.79 -27.98
CA HIS A 695 19.51 25.41 -26.68
C HIS A 695 20.82 25.70 -25.93
N ALA A 696 21.59 26.62 -26.39
CA ALA A 696 22.92 26.95 -25.86
C ALA A 696 22.92 27.42 -24.40
N ASP A 697 21.81 27.93 -23.92
CA ASP A 697 21.59 28.38 -22.53
C ASP A 697 21.27 27.25 -21.55
N TRP A 698 20.96 26.04 -22.02
CA TRP A 698 20.71 24.91 -21.14
C TRP A 698 22.01 24.33 -20.57
N ASN A 699 22.01 24.02 -19.28
CA ASN A 699 23.11 23.31 -18.62
C ASN A 699 22.97 21.80 -18.84
N LEU A 700 23.11 21.37 -20.08
CA LEU A 700 22.97 19.97 -20.47
C LEU A 700 24.26 19.20 -20.14
N VAL A 701 24.14 18.24 -19.23
CA VAL A 701 25.21 17.30 -18.85
C VAL A 701 24.70 15.88 -18.93
N PRO A 702 24.95 15.16 -20.03
CA PRO A 702 24.58 13.73 -20.13
C PRO A 702 25.29 12.90 -19.07
N GLU A 703 24.56 12.00 -18.43
CA GLU A 703 25.11 11.06 -17.45
C GLU A 703 25.05 9.64 -18.04
N ILE A 704 26.21 9.08 -18.30
CA ILE A 704 26.34 7.73 -18.91
C ILE A 704 26.59 6.72 -17.79
N MET A 705 25.73 5.72 -17.68
CA MET A 705 25.77 4.73 -16.60
C MET A 705 26.14 3.35 -17.11
N ILE A 706 27.19 2.77 -16.57
CA ILE A 706 27.67 1.43 -16.89
C ILE A 706 27.05 0.45 -15.90
N PRO A 707 26.23 -0.52 -16.36
CA PRO A 707 25.53 -1.47 -15.49
C PRO A 707 26.41 -2.66 -15.08
N LEU A 708 26.02 -3.32 -13.98
CA LEU A 708 26.51 -4.63 -13.55
C LEU A 708 28.02 -4.70 -13.26
N VAL A 709 28.62 -3.61 -12.87
CA VAL A 709 30.04 -3.55 -12.50
C VAL A 709 30.27 -4.26 -11.16
N GLY A 710 31.23 -5.20 -11.14
CA GLY A 710 31.67 -5.90 -9.93
C GLY A 710 33.13 -5.65 -9.60
N GLU A 711 33.92 -5.17 -10.55
CA GLU A 711 35.36 -4.92 -10.44
C GLU A 711 35.70 -3.56 -11.07
N VAL A 712 36.51 -2.77 -10.41
CA VAL A 712 36.90 -1.44 -10.93
C VAL A 712 37.53 -1.48 -12.32
N LYS A 713 38.24 -2.54 -12.64
CA LYS A 713 38.83 -2.72 -13.98
C LYS A 713 37.80 -2.94 -15.09
N GLU A 714 36.66 -3.55 -14.78
CA GLU A 714 35.53 -3.62 -15.72
C GLU A 714 35.04 -2.22 -16.05
N PHE A 715 34.79 -1.42 -15.00
CA PHE A 715 34.33 -0.05 -15.13
C PHE A 715 35.32 0.79 -15.94
N LYS A 716 36.60 0.72 -15.60
CA LYS A 716 37.65 1.48 -16.26
C LYS A 716 37.81 1.11 -17.74
N PHE A 717 37.73 -0.17 -18.06
CA PHE A 717 37.79 -0.65 -19.45
C PHE A 717 36.68 -0.02 -20.30
N VAL A 718 35.45 -0.04 -19.82
CA VAL A 718 34.31 0.52 -20.56
C VAL A 718 34.38 2.07 -20.54
N LYS A 719 34.71 2.67 -19.42
CA LYS A 719 34.88 4.13 -19.28
C LYS A 719 35.90 4.68 -20.28
N ASP A 720 37.05 4.02 -20.46
CA ASP A 720 38.09 4.47 -21.39
C ASP A 720 37.55 4.51 -22.82
N ILE A 721 36.71 3.56 -23.23
CA ILE A 721 36.03 3.55 -24.52
C ILE A 721 35.06 4.73 -24.62
N VAL A 722 34.26 4.95 -23.60
CA VAL A 722 33.27 6.02 -23.52
C VAL A 722 33.92 7.39 -23.62
N VAL A 723 34.96 7.63 -22.82
CA VAL A 723 35.69 8.90 -22.79
C VAL A 723 36.35 9.20 -24.14
N LYS A 724 37.02 8.22 -24.71
CA LYS A 724 37.64 8.35 -26.04
C LYS A 724 36.61 8.73 -27.08
N THR A 725 35.53 8.00 -27.17
CA THR A 725 34.47 8.22 -28.15
C THR A 725 33.78 9.57 -27.93
N ALA A 726 33.43 9.92 -26.70
CA ALA A 726 32.78 11.18 -26.37
C ALA A 726 33.68 12.40 -26.70
N ASP A 727 34.94 12.34 -26.32
CA ASP A 727 35.90 13.44 -26.54
C ASP A 727 36.14 13.65 -28.06
N GLU A 728 36.24 12.58 -28.85
CA GLU A 728 36.37 12.63 -30.28
C GLU A 728 35.13 13.30 -30.96
N GLU A 729 33.92 12.91 -30.53
CA GLU A 729 32.66 13.48 -31.09
C GLU A 729 32.50 14.95 -30.69
N ILE A 730 32.83 15.33 -29.47
CA ILE A 730 32.74 16.71 -28.98
C ILE A 730 33.74 17.59 -29.72
N ALA A 731 34.97 17.13 -29.88
CA ALA A 731 36.01 17.84 -30.61
C ALA A 731 35.62 18.04 -32.10
N ALA A 732 35.09 17.00 -32.75
CA ALA A 732 34.66 17.08 -34.14
C ALA A 732 33.50 18.07 -34.36
N ALA A 733 32.62 18.22 -33.38
CA ALA A 733 31.50 19.15 -33.41
C ALA A 733 31.88 20.60 -33.08
N GLY A 734 33.04 20.83 -32.45
CA GLY A 734 33.51 22.16 -32.07
C GLY A 734 32.66 22.85 -31.02
N VAL A 735 32.00 22.12 -30.14
CA VAL A 735 31.15 22.62 -29.05
C VAL A 735 31.76 22.35 -27.69
N GLU A 736 31.35 23.11 -26.69
CA GLU A 736 31.62 22.78 -25.29
C GLU A 736 30.45 21.95 -24.74
N LEU A 737 30.72 20.74 -24.36
CA LEU A 737 29.77 19.84 -23.72
C LEU A 737 30.45 19.07 -22.59
N LYS A 738 29.87 19.17 -21.40
CA LYS A 738 30.28 18.35 -20.25
C LYS A 738 29.43 17.09 -20.23
N TYR A 739 30.02 15.99 -19.79
CA TYR A 739 29.33 14.72 -19.55
C TYR A 739 29.92 14.02 -18.33
N GLU A 740 29.17 13.08 -17.77
CA GLU A 740 29.61 12.29 -16.64
C GLU A 740 29.53 10.81 -16.98
N VAL A 741 30.44 10.02 -16.42
CA VAL A 741 30.46 8.55 -16.53
C VAL A 741 30.43 7.96 -15.13
N GLY A 742 29.38 7.23 -14.83
CA GLY A 742 29.19 6.58 -13.53
C GLY A 742 28.73 5.15 -13.69
N THR A 743 28.41 4.52 -12.59
CA THR A 743 28.02 3.12 -12.56
C THR A 743 26.77 2.88 -11.74
N MET A 744 26.07 1.82 -12.08
CA MET A 744 25.03 1.24 -11.23
C MET A 744 25.68 0.32 -10.19
N ILE A 745 25.47 0.61 -8.91
CA ILE A 745 25.87 -0.28 -7.81
C ILE A 745 24.71 -1.26 -7.59
N GLU A 746 24.88 -2.45 -8.08
CA GLU A 746 23.87 -3.50 -8.04
C GLU A 746 24.40 -4.90 -7.75
N ILE A 747 25.73 -5.03 -7.68
CA ILE A 747 26.42 -6.23 -7.25
C ILE A 747 26.98 -6.00 -5.84
N PRO A 748 26.76 -6.90 -4.88
CA PRO A 748 27.27 -6.75 -3.53
C PRO A 748 28.79 -6.50 -3.46
N ARG A 749 29.58 -7.14 -4.34
CA ARG A 749 31.02 -6.89 -4.41
C ARG A 749 31.35 -5.43 -4.75
N ALA A 750 30.59 -4.81 -5.65
CA ALA A 750 30.79 -3.41 -6.00
C ALA A 750 30.56 -2.49 -4.77
N ALA A 751 29.52 -2.80 -3.98
CA ALA A 751 29.27 -2.07 -2.73
C ALA A 751 30.41 -2.20 -1.73
N LEU A 752 30.99 -3.38 -1.62
CA LEU A 752 32.12 -3.67 -0.71
C LEU A 752 33.44 -3.02 -1.18
N THR A 753 33.58 -2.74 -2.46
CA THR A 753 34.78 -2.12 -3.07
C THR A 753 34.47 -0.74 -3.67
N ALA A 754 33.48 -0.06 -3.11
CA ALA A 754 32.99 1.23 -3.63
C ALA A 754 34.05 2.35 -3.59
N ASP A 755 35.01 2.29 -2.70
CA ASP A 755 36.17 3.19 -2.64
C ASP A 755 37.02 3.13 -3.93
N GLU A 756 37.30 1.94 -4.42
CA GLU A 756 38.04 1.74 -5.66
C GLU A 756 37.29 2.28 -6.88
N ILE A 757 35.99 1.97 -6.95
CA ILE A 757 35.12 2.38 -8.07
C ILE A 757 34.90 3.91 -8.04
N ALA A 758 34.73 4.49 -6.87
CA ALA A 758 34.53 5.93 -6.70
C ALA A 758 35.71 6.77 -7.17
N ALA A 759 36.91 6.23 -7.15
CA ALA A 759 38.10 6.89 -7.69
C ALA A 759 38.00 7.13 -9.21
N GLU A 760 37.24 6.34 -9.91
CA GLU A 760 37.05 6.36 -11.36
C GLU A 760 35.68 6.87 -11.80
N ALA A 761 34.62 6.77 -10.98
CA ALA A 761 33.25 7.10 -11.31
C ALA A 761 32.88 8.53 -10.89
N ASP A 762 32.08 9.19 -11.71
CA ASP A 762 31.51 10.50 -11.39
C ASP A 762 30.25 10.41 -10.53
N PHE A 763 29.53 9.32 -10.61
CA PHE A 763 28.33 9.07 -9.82
C PHE A 763 28.06 7.59 -9.56
N PHE A 764 27.26 7.32 -8.53
CA PHE A 764 26.69 6.01 -8.25
C PHE A 764 25.17 6.07 -8.34
N CYS A 765 24.57 5.04 -8.92
CA CYS A 765 23.14 4.80 -8.85
C CYS A 765 22.89 3.39 -8.34
N PHE A 766 22.15 3.24 -7.24
CA PHE A 766 21.84 1.94 -6.69
C PHE A 766 20.72 1.26 -7.48
N GLY A 767 21.03 0.16 -8.16
CA GLY A 767 20.09 -0.73 -8.83
C GLY A 767 19.55 -1.76 -7.84
N THR A 768 18.61 -1.34 -7.01
CA THR A 768 18.18 -2.14 -5.85
C THR A 768 17.42 -3.41 -6.21
N ASN A 769 16.90 -3.54 -7.41
CA ASN A 769 16.29 -4.80 -7.87
C ASN A 769 17.34 -5.92 -7.90
N ASP A 770 18.42 -5.71 -8.63
CA ASP A 770 19.52 -6.69 -8.72
C ASP A 770 20.29 -6.80 -7.41
N LEU A 771 20.55 -5.71 -6.73
CA LEU A 771 21.22 -5.72 -5.43
C LEU A 771 20.45 -6.55 -4.40
N THR A 772 19.13 -6.48 -4.40
CA THR A 772 18.26 -7.30 -3.55
C THR A 772 18.34 -8.76 -3.92
N GLN A 773 18.21 -9.09 -5.22
CA GLN A 773 18.33 -10.48 -5.71
C GLN A 773 19.65 -11.13 -5.28
N MET A 774 20.76 -10.45 -5.47
CA MET A 774 22.08 -10.99 -5.18
C MET A 774 22.39 -11.02 -3.67
N THR A 775 21.83 -10.12 -2.90
CA THR A 775 22.00 -10.10 -1.45
C THR A 775 21.19 -11.20 -0.76
N PHE A 776 19.94 -11.42 -1.20
CA PHE A 776 19.12 -12.53 -0.70
C PHE A 776 19.46 -13.88 -1.33
N GLY A 777 20.06 -13.89 -2.50
CA GLY A 777 20.43 -15.11 -3.21
C GLY A 777 19.26 -15.85 -3.88
N PHE A 778 18.21 -15.13 -4.27
CA PHE A 778 17.11 -15.70 -5.08
C PHE A 778 16.64 -14.72 -6.15
N SER A 779 16.10 -15.30 -7.22
CA SER A 779 15.55 -14.54 -8.35
C SER A 779 14.19 -13.94 -8.00
N ARG A 780 13.98 -12.70 -8.39
CA ARG A 780 12.69 -12.02 -8.32
C ARG A 780 11.58 -12.81 -9.03
N ASP A 781 11.89 -13.34 -10.21
CA ASP A 781 10.92 -14.04 -11.05
C ASP A 781 10.53 -15.42 -10.49
N ASP A 782 11.42 -16.06 -9.74
CA ASP A 782 11.18 -17.36 -9.10
C ASP A 782 10.64 -17.26 -7.66
N ALA A 783 10.78 -16.12 -7.02
CA ALA A 783 10.46 -15.94 -5.60
C ALA A 783 8.98 -16.18 -5.27
N GLY A 784 8.07 -15.94 -6.20
CA GLY A 784 6.64 -16.21 -6.05
C GLY A 784 6.30 -17.66 -5.69
N LYS A 785 7.19 -18.60 -5.97
CA LYS A 785 6.99 -20.02 -5.64
C LYS A 785 7.07 -20.32 -4.15
N PHE A 786 7.74 -19.48 -3.36
CA PHE A 786 7.95 -19.73 -1.92
C PHE A 786 7.64 -18.53 -1.01
N LEU A 787 7.61 -17.29 -1.50
CA LEU A 787 7.41 -16.10 -0.67
C LEU A 787 6.11 -16.13 0.14
N ASN A 788 5.02 -16.67 -0.42
CA ASN A 788 3.76 -16.79 0.31
C ASN A 788 3.93 -17.63 1.59
N SER A 789 4.66 -18.74 1.51
CA SER A 789 4.96 -19.58 2.68
C SER A 789 5.80 -18.82 3.72
N TYR A 790 6.70 -17.94 3.26
CA TYR A 790 7.53 -17.09 4.14
C TYR A 790 6.68 -16.05 4.87
N TYR A 791 5.65 -15.50 4.22
CA TYR A 791 4.70 -14.60 4.87
C TYR A 791 3.82 -15.34 5.89
N ASP A 792 3.30 -16.50 5.51
CA ASP A 792 2.43 -17.31 6.37
C ASP A 792 3.16 -17.79 7.63
N THR A 793 4.44 -18.13 7.51
CA THR A 793 5.30 -18.54 8.63
C THR A 793 5.98 -17.37 9.34
N LYS A 794 5.73 -16.12 8.89
CA LYS A 794 6.27 -14.89 9.48
C LYS A 794 7.80 -14.79 9.41
N ILE A 795 8.43 -15.44 8.45
CA ILE A 795 9.86 -15.28 8.16
C ILE A 795 10.11 -13.91 7.54
N TYR A 796 9.27 -13.51 6.58
CA TYR A 796 9.23 -12.17 6.03
C TYR A 796 7.88 -11.50 6.34
N GLU A 797 7.92 -10.25 6.75
CA GLU A 797 6.73 -9.43 6.93
C GLU A 797 6.33 -8.70 5.64
N GLN A 798 7.28 -8.50 4.73
CA GLN A 798 7.12 -7.70 3.52
C GLN A 798 7.89 -8.31 2.35
N ASP A 799 7.45 -7.98 1.13
CA ASP A 799 8.17 -8.31 -0.10
C ASP A 799 9.44 -7.45 -0.20
N PRO A 800 10.64 -8.04 -0.20
CA PRO A 800 11.89 -7.29 -0.29
C PRO A 800 12.09 -6.57 -1.63
N PHE A 801 11.32 -6.92 -2.66
CA PHE A 801 11.35 -6.24 -3.95
C PHE A 801 10.41 -5.03 -4.01
N ALA A 802 9.35 -5.01 -3.20
CA ALA A 802 8.44 -3.89 -3.07
C ALA A 802 8.96 -2.83 -2.09
N LYS A 803 9.54 -3.26 -0.98
CA LYS A 803 10.14 -2.41 0.05
C LYS A 803 11.59 -2.76 0.27
N LEU A 804 12.43 -1.74 0.37
CA LEU A 804 13.86 -1.91 0.55
C LEU A 804 14.17 -2.65 1.85
N ASP A 805 14.96 -3.71 1.75
CA ASP A 805 15.57 -4.37 2.88
C ASP A 805 16.65 -3.46 3.49
N GLN A 806 16.27 -2.72 4.53
CA GLN A 806 17.17 -1.77 5.18
C GLN A 806 18.29 -2.43 5.97
N LYS A 807 18.10 -3.69 6.39
CA LYS A 807 19.05 -4.43 7.23
C LYS A 807 20.23 -5.02 6.46
N GLY A 808 19.99 -5.56 5.28
CA GLY A 808 21.01 -6.18 4.43
C GLY A 808 21.39 -5.28 3.26
N VAL A 809 20.48 -5.06 2.32
CA VAL A 809 20.71 -4.20 1.14
C VAL A 809 21.02 -2.77 1.57
N GLY A 810 20.29 -2.24 2.53
CA GLY A 810 20.50 -0.90 3.07
C GLY A 810 21.90 -0.71 3.68
N LYS A 811 22.44 -1.74 4.34
CA LYS A 811 23.84 -1.70 4.84
C LYS A 811 24.85 -1.60 3.70
N LEU A 812 24.62 -2.31 2.60
CA LEU A 812 25.49 -2.24 1.43
C LEU A 812 25.45 -0.84 0.80
N MET A 813 24.27 -0.23 0.73
CA MET A 813 24.11 1.14 0.24
C MET A 813 24.85 2.15 1.13
N ASP A 814 24.65 2.10 2.43
CA ASP A 814 25.31 2.97 3.40
C ASP A 814 26.84 2.79 3.38
N MET A 815 27.29 1.55 3.28
CA MET A 815 28.70 1.20 3.14
C MET A 815 29.30 1.82 1.86
N SER A 816 28.60 1.74 0.74
CA SER A 816 29.03 2.31 -0.53
C SER A 816 29.24 3.82 -0.43
N LEU A 817 28.34 4.53 0.26
CA LEU A 817 28.47 5.97 0.49
C LEU A 817 29.65 6.30 1.39
N LYS A 818 29.81 5.58 2.48
CA LYS A 818 30.91 5.77 3.46
C LYS A 818 32.28 5.47 2.88
N LEU A 819 32.37 4.53 1.95
CA LEU A 819 33.61 4.20 1.26
C LEU A 819 33.89 5.15 0.07
N GLY A 820 32.85 5.51 -0.67
CA GLY A 820 33.01 6.24 -1.94
C GLY A 820 33.17 7.75 -1.76
N LYS A 821 32.36 8.40 -0.94
CA LYS A 821 32.36 9.86 -0.77
C LYS A 821 33.69 10.43 -0.23
N PRO A 822 34.42 9.80 0.71
CA PRO A 822 35.73 10.26 1.10
C PRO A 822 36.78 10.23 -0.01
N VAL A 823 36.68 9.28 -0.94
CA VAL A 823 37.58 9.15 -2.10
C VAL A 823 37.25 10.18 -3.17
N ASN A 824 35.97 10.37 -3.43
CA ASN A 824 35.47 11.34 -4.39
C ASN A 824 34.36 12.21 -3.74
N PRO A 825 34.71 13.37 -3.17
CA PRO A 825 33.72 14.26 -2.53
C PRO A 825 32.65 14.81 -3.48
N ASN A 826 32.91 14.80 -4.79
CA ASN A 826 31.97 15.25 -5.81
C ASN A 826 31.03 14.12 -6.30
N LEU A 827 31.18 12.92 -5.76
CA LEU A 827 30.35 11.78 -6.12
C LEU A 827 28.90 12.04 -5.73
N HIS A 828 28.01 12.12 -6.71
CA HIS A 828 26.58 12.13 -6.40
C HIS A 828 26.00 10.72 -6.48
N CYS A 829 25.05 10.44 -5.60
CA CYS A 829 24.51 9.11 -5.41
C CYS A 829 22.98 9.14 -5.41
N GLY A 830 22.35 8.23 -6.15
CA GLY A 830 20.93 8.08 -6.21
C GLY A 830 20.50 6.63 -6.22
N ILE A 831 19.19 6.42 -6.25
CA ILE A 831 18.56 5.10 -6.38
C ILE A 831 17.61 5.12 -7.56
N CYS A 832 17.55 4.04 -8.33
CA CYS A 832 16.66 3.93 -9.49
C CYS A 832 15.87 2.62 -9.55
N GLY A 833 16.01 1.74 -8.56
CA GLY A 833 15.17 0.55 -8.44
C GLY A 833 13.70 0.88 -8.11
N GLU A 834 12.84 -0.11 -8.10
CA GLU A 834 11.42 0.04 -7.77
C GLU A 834 11.19 0.68 -6.40
N HIS A 835 12.14 0.53 -5.51
CA HIS A 835 12.11 1.12 -4.17
C HIS A 835 12.14 2.67 -4.16
N GLY A 836 12.57 3.31 -5.24
CA GLY A 836 12.65 4.78 -5.34
C GLY A 836 11.31 5.50 -5.25
N GLY A 837 10.19 4.80 -5.44
CA GLY A 837 8.83 5.31 -5.27
C GLY A 837 8.13 4.84 -3.99
N ASP A 838 8.77 4.02 -3.16
CA ASP A 838 8.19 3.57 -1.90
C ASP A 838 8.53 4.55 -0.76
N PRO A 839 7.53 5.07 -0.02
CA PRO A 839 7.77 6.08 1.01
C PRO A 839 8.79 5.70 2.08
N SER A 840 8.75 4.46 2.58
CA SER A 840 9.69 3.99 3.61
C SER A 840 11.12 3.89 3.08
N SER A 841 11.28 3.49 1.83
CA SER A 841 12.56 3.42 1.15
C SER A 841 13.12 4.81 0.85
N VAL A 842 12.27 5.75 0.45
CA VAL A 842 12.64 7.17 0.26
C VAL A 842 13.14 7.78 1.56
N GLU A 843 12.47 7.53 2.67
CA GLU A 843 12.92 7.98 4.00
C GLU A 843 14.30 7.42 4.34
N PHE A 844 14.52 6.13 4.11
CA PHE A 844 15.82 5.51 4.31
C PHE A 844 16.92 6.17 3.45
N CYS A 845 16.64 6.43 2.17
CA CYS A 845 17.54 7.10 1.25
C CYS A 845 17.91 8.52 1.73
N HIS A 846 16.93 9.25 2.25
CA HIS A 846 17.17 10.54 2.88
C HIS A 846 18.09 10.40 4.09
N ASN A 847 17.84 9.43 4.95
CA ASN A 847 18.60 9.26 6.21
C ASN A 847 20.05 8.85 5.98
N ILE A 848 20.35 8.06 4.95
CA ILE A 848 21.75 7.69 4.62
C ILE A 848 22.47 8.74 3.79
N GLY A 849 21.80 9.78 3.33
CA GLY A 849 22.43 10.91 2.64
C GLY A 849 22.51 10.77 1.12
N LEU A 850 21.59 10.07 0.47
CA LEU A 850 21.48 10.07 -0.99
C LEU A 850 21.14 11.47 -1.51
N ASP A 851 21.55 11.76 -2.73
CA ASP A 851 21.30 13.04 -3.39
C ASP A 851 19.93 13.07 -4.06
N TYR A 852 19.48 11.94 -4.61
CA TYR A 852 18.16 11.82 -5.24
C TYR A 852 17.61 10.40 -5.18
N VAL A 853 16.30 10.29 -5.38
CA VAL A 853 15.60 9.04 -5.72
C VAL A 853 15.04 9.16 -7.13
N SER A 854 14.91 8.04 -7.83
CA SER A 854 14.32 7.97 -9.16
C SER A 854 13.23 6.89 -9.19
N CYS A 855 12.08 7.21 -9.74
CA CYS A 855 10.91 6.36 -9.75
C CYS A 855 10.10 6.51 -11.04
N SER A 856 9.11 5.65 -11.24
CA SER A 856 8.20 5.78 -12.37
C SER A 856 7.47 7.13 -12.36
N PRO A 857 7.05 7.66 -13.53
CA PRO A 857 6.49 9.01 -13.63
C PRO A 857 5.36 9.33 -12.66
N PHE A 858 4.40 8.42 -12.52
CA PHE A 858 3.24 8.63 -11.66
C PHE A 858 3.55 8.52 -10.15
N ARG A 859 4.71 7.99 -9.78
CA ARG A 859 5.17 7.94 -8.38
C ARG A 859 6.00 9.16 -7.97
N VAL A 860 6.31 10.05 -8.89
CA VAL A 860 7.07 11.28 -8.62
C VAL A 860 6.43 12.13 -7.52
N PRO A 861 5.12 12.42 -7.52
CA PRO A 861 4.49 13.15 -6.42
C PRO A 861 4.61 12.43 -5.07
N VAL A 862 4.44 11.12 -5.04
CA VAL A 862 4.59 10.29 -3.84
C VAL A 862 6.01 10.42 -3.27
N ALA A 863 7.02 10.29 -4.12
CA ALA A 863 8.42 10.42 -3.73
C ALA A 863 8.75 11.84 -3.22
N ARG A 864 8.23 12.88 -3.86
CA ARG A 864 8.41 14.27 -3.43
C ARG A 864 7.85 14.50 -2.03
N LEU A 865 6.64 14.02 -1.80
CA LEU A 865 6.00 14.14 -0.48
C LEU A 865 6.74 13.33 0.58
N ALA A 866 7.11 12.08 0.28
CA ALA A 866 7.88 11.23 1.18
C ALA A 866 9.25 11.85 1.53
N ALA A 867 9.93 12.45 0.56
CA ALA A 867 11.19 13.14 0.77
C ALA A 867 11.04 14.36 1.69
N ALA A 868 9.97 15.12 1.54
CA ALA A 868 9.67 16.25 2.42
C ALA A 868 9.37 15.79 3.85
N GLN A 869 8.60 14.73 4.00
CA GLN A 869 8.30 14.15 5.32
C GLN A 869 9.57 13.60 6.00
N ALA A 870 10.47 13.00 5.24
CA ALA A 870 11.75 12.52 5.76
C ALA A 870 12.59 13.68 6.33
N GLU A 871 12.68 14.80 5.62
CA GLU A 871 13.40 15.99 6.10
C GLU A 871 12.72 16.61 7.33
N ILE A 872 11.39 16.66 7.37
CA ILE A 872 10.64 17.19 8.51
C ILE A 872 10.87 16.32 9.76
N ASN A 873 10.85 15.00 9.60
CA ASN A 873 11.01 14.04 10.69
C ASN A 873 12.47 13.89 11.15
N ASN A 874 13.42 13.97 10.22
CA ASN A 874 14.83 13.83 10.49
C ASN A 874 15.64 14.80 9.61
N PRO A 875 15.74 16.09 10.02
CA PRO A 875 16.43 17.11 9.24
C PRO A 875 17.90 16.76 8.99
N ARG A 876 18.34 16.93 7.76
CA ARG A 876 19.76 16.80 7.41
C ARG A 876 20.57 17.94 8.04
N LYS A 877 21.73 17.58 8.61
CA LYS A 877 22.66 18.53 9.25
C LYS A 877 23.39 19.40 8.24
#